data_c8ceef5d50f1df4b64fcb2a467b75bb2
#
_entry.id   c8ceef5d50f1df4b64fcb2a467b75bb2
#
_cell.length_a   1.000
_cell.length_b   1.000
_cell.length_c   1.000
_cell.angle_alpha   90.00
_cell.angle_beta   90.00
_cell.angle_gamma   90.00
#
_symmetry.space_group_name_H-M   'P 1'
#
loop_
_entity.id
_entity.type
_entity.pdbx_description
1 polymer ?
#
loop_
_entity_poly.entity_id
_entity_poly.type
_entity_poly.pdbx_seq_one_letter_code
_entity_poly.pdbx_strand_id
1 'polypeptide(L)'
;MDCNLRPYQEEVVQAALRGENSIIWLPTGGGKTRTAVYITKKHLETTANAKVAVLVNKVHLVDQHFAKEFRPYLGSTYKIAAISGDSNEKDLFGCLVKASDLVICTAQILENALINMEEEKHVELTDFTLLVIDECHHTQKESVYNKIMGRYVEKKVRKEGNLPQILGLTASPGTGGNKQLDKAVEHVLQICANLDSVIVSTKEFTPVLQKVVPRPKKQYDIVERRTLDPFGDHLKAMMLMIHEYMPPTVSRSLREMGTQEYEADVVELEKEGVKKENRLIAQCALHLRQYNDALLINDTVRKTKLLDGTDIFLQGLFDENRVELKQLASNDRYENPKLAQLQCTLQEEFNDENSRAILFSKTRRGTHCLFDWVNSNPELQRVNIRAGILTGAGTGANHMTQVLSHKKTTGILNLLISTSVAEEGLDIPECNLVVRYGLLTNEIAQQQASGRARAMNSVYSVVAEEGGREMRRELTNEYLESLTFRRKISKLQKIAVMTRIQAERKKDERKQRYSPSQVQFQCRECFLLVCSGEDLRKIENAHHVNINPEFERHYIAGGQVVLEKSFEDWEPGRVISCKNCGKEWGMEIKFKKVVTLPCLKIKSFSMKTPGGKSTPRQWKDVEFQVKEFDFLEDMSSHFHDLDLDE
;
A
#
# COMPACT_ATOMS: atom_id res chain seq x y z
N MET A 1 30.79 -14.36 -7.10
CA MET A 1 30.63 -13.53 -8.31
C MET A 1 30.99 -12.09 -7.98
N ASP A 2 31.75 -11.42 -8.86
CA ASP A 2 32.03 -10.00 -8.67
C ASP A 2 30.79 -9.14 -8.96
N CYS A 3 30.51 -8.22 -8.06
CA CYS A 3 29.41 -7.29 -8.19
C CYS A 3 29.89 -6.01 -8.91
N ASN A 4 30.26 -6.13 -10.20
CA ASN A 4 30.74 -4.98 -10.97
C ASN A 4 29.60 -4.01 -11.25
N LEU A 5 29.83 -2.73 -10.98
CA LEU A 5 28.90 -1.65 -11.24
C LEU A 5 29.18 -0.98 -12.60
N ARG A 6 28.16 -0.41 -13.19
CA ARG A 6 28.28 0.49 -14.35
C ARG A 6 28.60 1.91 -13.88
N PRO A 7 29.22 2.78 -14.71
CA PRO A 7 29.63 4.13 -14.28
C PRO A 7 28.54 4.94 -13.56
N TYR A 8 27.31 4.91 -14.06
CA TYR A 8 26.19 5.63 -13.41
C TYR A 8 25.78 4.99 -12.07
N GLN A 9 26.00 3.69 -11.88
CA GLN A 9 25.78 3.00 -10.61
C GLN A 9 26.89 3.33 -9.62
N GLU A 10 28.14 3.41 -10.08
CA GLU A 10 29.28 3.84 -9.27
C GLU A 10 29.08 5.27 -8.75
N GLU A 11 28.53 6.18 -9.59
CA GLU A 11 28.21 7.55 -9.18
C GLU A 11 27.19 7.59 -8.04
N VAL A 12 26.07 6.86 -8.17
CA VAL A 12 24.97 6.97 -7.20
C VAL A 12 25.22 6.24 -5.87
N VAL A 13 26.14 5.30 -5.80
CA VAL A 13 26.45 4.59 -4.55
C VAL A 13 27.37 5.39 -3.62
N GLN A 14 28.06 6.42 -4.12
CA GLN A 14 29.11 7.13 -3.36
C GLN A 14 28.62 7.69 -2.02
N ALA A 15 27.43 8.30 -1.99
CA ALA A 15 26.87 8.84 -0.75
C ALA A 15 26.65 7.74 0.30
N ALA A 16 26.05 6.62 -0.12
CA ALA A 16 25.82 5.49 0.77
C ALA A 16 27.13 4.85 1.27
N LEU A 17 28.16 4.76 0.43
CA LEU A 17 29.48 4.23 0.82
C LEU A 17 30.20 5.12 1.85
N ARG A 18 29.88 6.41 1.92
CA ARG A 18 30.36 7.31 2.98
C ARG A 18 29.55 7.22 4.28
N GLY A 19 28.57 6.30 4.35
CA GLY A 19 27.67 6.16 5.52
C GLY A 19 26.52 7.16 5.54
N GLU A 20 26.28 7.92 4.46
CA GLU A 20 25.19 8.89 4.39
C GLU A 20 23.85 8.19 4.10
N ASN A 21 22.79 8.58 4.80
CA ASN A 21 21.43 8.17 4.48
C ASN A 21 21.07 8.68 3.08
N SER A 22 20.64 7.80 2.19
CA SER A 22 20.41 8.17 0.80
C SER A 22 19.28 7.39 0.15
N ILE A 23 18.63 8.00 -0.83
CA ILE A 23 17.63 7.39 -1.70
C ILE A 23 18.22 7.31 -3.10
N ILE A 24 18.44 6.10 -3.62
CA ILE A 24 18.89 5.89 -5.00
C ILE A 24 17.69 5.95 -5.94
N TRP A 25 17.69 6.94 -6.80
CA TRP A 25 16.69 7.12 -7.84
C TRP A 25 17.26 6.72 -9.20
N LEU A 26 16.97 5.50 -9.62
CA LEU A 26 17.29 4.95 -10.95
C LEU A 26 16.03 4.37 -11.58
N PRO A 27 15.85 4.49 -12.90
CA PRO A 27 14.68 3.92 -13.58
C PRO A 27 14.61 2.40 -13.41
N THR A 28 13.45 1.82 -13.70
CA THR A 28 13.29 0.37 -13.78
C THR A 28 14.25 -0.19 -14.84
N GLY A 29 14.98 -1.26 -14.50
CA GLY A 29 16.04 -1.78 -15.36
C GLY A 29 17.40 -1.10 -15.17
N GLY A 30 17.50 0.00 -14.45
CA GLY A 30 18.77 0.68 -14.13
C GLY A 30 19.65 -0.04 -13.10
N GLY A 31 19.17 -1.15 -12.53
CA GLY A 31 19.93 -1.99 -11.60
C GLY A 31 19.97 -1.44 -10.18
N LYS A 32 18.88 -0.86 -9.67
CA LYS A 32 18.73 -0.43 -8.27
C LYS A 32 19.12 -1.50 -7.28
N THR A 33 18.58 -2.72 -7.46
CA THR A 33 18.87 -3.86 -6.58
C THR A 33 20.34 -4.24 -6.62
N ARG A 34 20.97 -4.16 -7.78
CA ARG A 34 22.43 -4.40 -7.94
C ARG A 34 23.23 -3.38 -7.11
N THR A 35 22.85 -2.10 -7.14
CA THR A 35 23.51 -1.07 -6.31
C THR A 35 23.33 -1.36 -4.82
N ALA A 36 22.16 -1.83 -4.41
CA ALA A 36 21.89 -2.22 -3.03
C ALA A 36 22.74 -3.42 -2.60
N VAL A 37 22.86 -4.46 -3.43
CA VAL A 37 23.74 -5.62 -3.18
C VAL A 37 25.19 -5.17 -3.00
N TYR A 38 25.68 -4.28 -3.87
CA TYR A 38 27.04 -3.76 -3.79
C TYR A 38 27.28 -2.97 -2.50
N ILE A 39 26.36 -2.05 -2.15
CA ILE A 39 26.46 -1.27 -0.91
C ILE A 39 26.41 -2.20 0.30
N THR A 40 25.48 -3.15 0.32
CA THR A 40 25.37 -4.16 1.39
C THR A 40 26.67 -4.96 1.54
N LYS A 41 27.26 -5.42 0.43
CA LYS A 41 28.55 -6.12 0.44
C LYS A 41 29.64 -5.27 1.08
N LYS A 42 29.78 -4.02 0.62
CA LYS A 42 30.77 -3.09 1.17
C LYS A 42 30.54 -2.79 2.64
N HIS A 43 29.30 -2.61 3.04
CA HIS A 43 28.92 -2.40 4.44
C HIS A 43 29.30 -3.59 5.33
N LEU A 44 29.00 -4.81 4.90
CA LEU A 44 29.37 -6.05 5.60
C LEU A 44 30.89 -6.26 5.67
N GLU A 45 31.65 -5.82 4.65
CA GLU A 45 33.12 -5.91 4.61
C GLU A 45 33.80 -4.91 5.54
N THR A 46 33.20 -3.72 5.76
CA THR A 46 33.87 -2.58 6.43
C THR A 46 33.34 -2.28 7.83
N THR A 47 32.17 -2.78 8.19
CA THR A 47 31.52 -2.49 9.49
C THR A 47 31.65 -3.71 10.40
N ALA A 48 32.21 -3.50 11.60
CA ALA A 48 32.29 -4.57 12.60
C ALA A 48 30.90 -4.97 13.09
N ASN A 49 30.65 -6.28 13.19
CA ASN A 49 29.35 -6.84 13.60
C ASN A 49 28.17 -6.30 12.78
N ALA A 50 28.40 -6.10 11.48
CA ALA A 50 27.40 -5.57 10.59
C ALA A 50 26.15 -6.47 10.53
N LYS A 51 24.98 -5.86 10.66
CA LYS A 51 23.67 -6.51 10.47
C LYS A 51 22.80 -5.68 9.54
N VAL A 52 22.34 -6.31 8.49
CA VAL A 52 21.59 -5.64 7.42
C VAL A 52 20.18 -6.20 7.34
N ALA A 53 19.19 -5.32 7.24
CA ALA A 53 17.83 -5.71 6.88
C ALA A 53 17.47 -5.12 5.51
N VAL A 54 16.91 -5.96 4.64
CA VAL A 54 16.31 -5.54 3.36
C VAL A 54 14.81 -5.68 3.45
N LEU A 55 14.11 -4.55 3.40
CA LEU A 55 12.67 -4.46 3.56
C LEU A 55 12.00 -4.36 2.19
N VAL A 56 11.01 -5.20 1.96
CA VAL A 56 10.18 -5.20 0.76
C VAL A 56 8.71 -5.02 1.13
N ASN A 57 7.91 -4.53 0.18
CA ASN A 57 6.49 -4.25 0.39
C ASN A 57 5.54 -5.42 0.05
N LYS A 58 6.05 -6.49 -0.57
CA LYS A 58 5.25 -7.66 -1.01
C LYS A 58 5.98 -8.97 -0.72
N VAL A 59 5.20 -10.00 -0.35
CA VAL A 59 5.73 -11.33 0.05
C VAL A 59 6.61 -11.96 -1.04
N HIS A 60 6.13 -12.00 -2.29
CA HIS A 60 6.86 -12.62 -3.40
C HIS A 60 8.21 -11.95 -3.74
N LEU A 61 8.41 -10.69 -3.31
CA LEU A 61 9.68 -10.00 -3.50
C LEU A 61 10.77 -10.52 -2.55
N VAL A 62 10.39 -11.08 -1.40
CA VAL A 62 11.36 -11.67 -0.46
C VAL A 62 12.17 -12.76 -1.14
N ASP A 63 11.50 -13.74 -1.74
CA ASP A 63 12.13 -14.86 -2.44
C ASP A 63 12.92 -14.40 -3.68
N GLN A 64 12.37 -13.43 -4.42
CA GLN A 64 13.03 -12.85 -5.59
C GLN A 64 14.36 -12.19 -5.20
N HIS A 65 14.37 -11.32 -4.20
CA HIS A 65 15.58 -10.67 -3.71
C HIS A 65 16.57 -11.68 -3.14
N PHE A 66 16.09 -12.63 -2.35
CA PHE A 66 16.94 -13.66 -1.78
C PHE A 66 17.62 -14.51 -2.85
N ALA A 67 16.83 -15.19 -3.69
CA ALA A 67 17.34 -16.21 -4.61
C ALA A 67 18.09 -15.64 -5.83
N LYS A 68 17.63 -14.50 -6.36
CA LYS A 68 18.16 -13.95 -7.62
C LYS A 68 19.17 -12.83 -7.42
N GLU A 69 19.08 -12.08 -6.30
CA GLU A 69 19.84 -10.84 -6.14
C GLU A 69 20.94 -10.96 -5.06
N PHE A 70 20.58 -11.27 -3.81
CA PHE A 70 21.55 -11.23 -2.71
C PHE A 70 22.34 -12.53 -2.55
N ARG A 71 21.69 -13.69 -2.54
CA ARG A 71 22.36 -14.98 -2.35
C ARG A 71 23.46 -15.29 -3.37
N PRO A 72 23.32 -15.01 -4.67
CA PRO A 72 24.37 -15.29 -5.66
C PRO A 72 25.68 -14.53 -5.41
N TYR A 73 25.63 -13.37 -4.76
CA TYR A 73 26.78 -12.49 -4.53
C TYR A 73 27.33 -12.56 -3.10
N LEU A 74 26.49 -12.84 -2.11
CA LEU A 74 26.83 -12.75 -0.70
C LEU A 74 26.73 -14.09 0.04
N GLY A 75 25.93 -15.02 -0.45
CA GLY A 75 25.60 -16.27 0.26
C GLY A 75 26.76 -17.24 0.46
N SER A 76 27.91 -17.07 -0.24
CA SER A 76 29.11 -17.85 0.01
C SER A 76 29.91 -17.38 1.23
N THR A 77 29.70 -16.14 1.68
CA THR A 77 30.50 -15.51 2.74
C THR A 77 29.67 -15.17 3.96
N TYR A 78 28.41 -14.81 3.77
CA TYR A 78 27.52 -14.30 4.81
C TYR A 78 26.29 -15.16 4.98
N LYS A 79 25.77 -15.22 6.22
CA LYS A 79 24.51 -15.90 6.53
C LYS A 79 23.32 -15.00 6.16
N ILE A 80 22.48 -15.45 5.23
CA ILE A 80 21.33 -14.72 4.73
C ILE A 80 20.05 -15.46 5.09
N ALA A 81 19.13 -14.81 5.78
CA ALA A 81 17.77 -15.31 6.04
C ALA A 81 16.76 -14.55 5.16
N ALA A 82 15.70 -15.26 4.74
CA ALA A 82 14.58 -14.70 3.99
C ALA A 82 13.27 -15.09 4.68
N ILE A 83 12.46 -14.09 5.10
CA ILE A 83 11.29 -14.31 5.93
C ILE A 83 10.11 -13.50 5.39
N SER A 84 8.99 -14.18 5.17
CA SER A 84 7.75 -13.55 4.74
C SER A 84 6.58 -13.93 5.66
N GLY A 85 5.43 -13.28 5.49
CA GLY A 85 4.24 -13.59 6.28
C GLY A 85 3.74 -15.03 6.12
N ASP A 86 4.12 -15.69 5.01
CA ASP A 86 3.80 -17.09 4.71
C ASP A 86 4.85 -18.08 5.28
N SER A 87 5.95 -17.56 5.87
CA SER A 87 7.00 -18.39 6.46
C SER A 87 6.56 -18.93 7.83
N ASN A 88 6.80 -20.22 8.09
CA ASN A 88 6.56 -20.85 9.39
C ASN A 88 7.51 -20.29 10.48
N GLU A 89 8.59 -19.65 10.09
CA GLU A 89 9.67 -19.16 10.94
C GLU A 89 9.48 -17.71 11.40
N LYS A 90 8.36 -17.06 11.04
CA LYS A 90 8.07 -15.65 11.41
C LYS A 90 8.10 -15.41 12.93
N ASP A 91 7.71 -16.41 13.71
CA ASP A 91 7.68 -16.35 15.17
C ASP A 91 9.09 -16.44 15.82
N LEU A 92 10.11 -16.77 15.02
CA LEU A 92 11.52 -16.82 15.44
C LEU A 92 12.34 -15.65 14.89
N PHE A 93 11.68 -14.58 14.45
CA PHE A 93 12.36 -13.47 13.76
C PHE A 93 13.50 -12.86 14.56
N GLY A 94 13.32 -12.61 15.84
CA GLY A 94 14.39 -12.09 16.71
C GLY A 94 15.61 -13.01 16.76
N CYS A 95 15.40 -14.32 16.87
CA CYS A 95 16.48 -15.30 16.85
C CYS A 95 17.20 -15.34 15.49
N LEU A 96 16.45 -15.24 14.40
CA LEU A 96 17.02 -15.24 13.04
C LEU A 96 17.83 -13.97 12.76
N VAL A 97 17.40 -12.81 13.23
CA VAL A 97 18.19 -11.56 13.17
C VAL A 97 19.50 -11.71 13.93
N LYS A 98 19.47 -12.30 15.13
CA LYS A 98 20.69 -12.57 15.93
C LYS A 98 21.66 -13.51 15.20
N ALA A 99 21.15 -14.53 14.52
CA ALA A 99 21.93 -15.60 13.87
C ALA A 99 22.42 -15.26 12.45
N SER A 100 21.89 -14.21 11.81
CA SER A 100 22.17 -13.86 10.41
C SER A 100 22.93 -12.55 10.29
N ASP A 101 23.70 -12.39 9.19
CA ASP A 101 24.36 -11.13 8.84
C ASP A 101 23.44 -10.23 8.01
N LEU A 102 22.54 -10.86 7.23
CA LEU A 102 21.58 -10.20 6.36
C LEU A 102 20.22 -10.88 6.48
N VAL A 103 19.16 -10.08 6.71
CA VAL A 103 17.77 -10.54 6.71
C VAL A 103 16.99 -9.83 5.62
N ILE A 104 16.26 -10.59 4.80
CA ILE A 104 15.34 -10.06 3.78
C ILE A 104 13.93 -10.38 4.24
N CYS A 105 13.11 -9.37 4.47
CA CYS A 105 11.76 -9.57 4.99
C CYS A 105 10.77 -8.54 4.48
N THR A 106 9.47 -8.83 4.66
CA THR A 106 8.47 -7.80 4.46
C THR A 106 8.52 -6.78 5.61
N ALA A 107 8.26 -5.51 5.31
CA ALA A 107 8.26 -4.44 6.30
C ALA A 107 7.33 -4.73 7.50
N GLN A 108 6.22 -5.43 7.27
CA GLN A 108 5.27 -5.78 8.33
C GLN A 108 5.88 -6.71 9.39
N ILE A 109 6.74 -7.63 8.99
CA ILE A 109 7.44 -8.53 9.93
C ILE A 109 8.34 -7.72 10.85
N LEU A 110 9.15 -6.80 10.29
CA LEU A 110 9.98 -5.94 11.11
C LEU A 110 9.15 -5.05 12.04
N GLU A 111 8.07 -4.43 11.55
CA GLU A 111 7.21 -3.60 12.42
C GLU A 111 6.59 -4.41 13.54
N ASN A 112 6.11 -5.63 13.28
CA ASN A 112 5.58 -6.51 14.31
C ASN A 112 6.65 -6.87 15.36
N ALA A 113 7.87 -7.16 14.93
CA ALA A 113 8.96 -7.49 15.83
C ALA A 113 9.43 -6.31 16.69
N LEU A 114 9.39 -5.08 16.14
CA LEU A 114 9.71 -3.85 16.89
C LEU A 114 8.70 -3.51 18.00
N ILE A 115 7.48 -4.06 17.94
CA ILE A 115 6.44 -3.85 18.96
C ILE A 115 6.20 -5.05 19.85
N ASN A 116 6.78 -6.20 19.51
CA ASN A 116 6.59 -7.44 20.27
C ASN A 116 7.27 -7.34 21.63
N MET A 117 6.64 -7.90 22.66
CA MET A 117 7.15 -7.87 24.04
C MET A 117 7.91 -9.15 24.41
N GLU A 118 7.82 -10.20 23.58
CA GLU A 118 8.53 -11.46 23.81
C GLU A 118 9.99 -11.34 23.34
N GLU A 119 10.95 -11.58 24.20
CA GLU A 119 12.38 -11.39 23.92
C GLU A 119 12.88 -12.16 22.70
N GLU A 120 12.32 -13.36 22.44
CA GLU A 120 12.70 -14.19 21.29
C GLU A 120 12.21 -13.64 19.96
N LYS A 121 11.11 -12.88 19.97
CA LYS A 121 10.47 -12.26 18.79
C LYS A 121 10.87 -10.79 18.62
N HIS A 122 11.24 -10.14 19.72
CA HIS A 122 11.56 -8.72 19.74
C HIS A 122 12.88 -8.41 19.05
N VAL A 123 12.90 -7.29 18.34
CA VAL A 123 14.12 -6.66 17.80
C VAL A 123 14.06 -5.14 18.02
N GLU A 124 15.22 -4.54 18.12
CA GLU A 124 15.39 -3.09 18.16
C GLU A 124 15.97 -2.58 16.83
N LEU A 125 15.68 -1.32 16.48
CA LEU A 125 16.31 -0.69 15.32
C LEU A 125 17.83 -0.63 15.44
N THR A 126 18.33 -0.56 16.66
CA THR A 126 19.77 -0.55 17.01
C THR A 126 20.46 -1.91 16.81
N ASP A 127 19.71 -2.99 16.60
CA ASP A 127 20.27 -4.30 16.23
C ASP A 127 20.80 -4.32 14.80
N PHE A 128 20.39 -3.35 13.99
CA PHE A 128 20.81 -3.24 12.60
C PHE A 128 21.81 -2.10 12.41
N THR A 129 22.69 -2.28 11.43
CA THR A 129 23.67 -1.27 11.01
C THR A 129 23.34 -0.63 9.67
N LEU A 130 22.50 -1.32 8.85
CA LEU A 130 21.98 -0.82 7.57
C LEU A 130 20.56 -1.33 7.35
N LEU A 131 19.64 -0.42 7.01
CA LEU A 131 18.30 -0.73 6.52
C LEU A 131 18.19 -0.37 5.04
N VAL A 132 17.94 -1.35 4.20
CA VAL A 132 17.63 -1.17 2.77
C VAL A 132 16.13 -1.22 2.60
N ILE A 133 15.52 -0.17 2.04
CA ILE A 133 14.07 -0.04 1.87
C ILE A 133 13.78 -0.01 0.37
N ASP A 134 13.28 -1.13 -0.17
CA ASP A 134 12.91 -1.21 -1.57
C ASP A 134 11.55 -0.54 -1.81
N GLU A 135 11.39 0.07 -3.01
CA GLU A 135 10.25 0.90 -3.39
C GLU A 135 9.89 1.93 -2.29
N CYS A 136 10.91 2.62 -1.79
CA CYS A 136 10.85 3.51 -0.63
C CYS A 136 9.90 4.71 -0.78
N HIS A 137 9.36 4.97 -1.99
CA HIS A 137 8.31 5.96 -2.22
C HIS A 137 7.00 5.65 -1.48
N HIS A 138 6.85 4.40 -0.98
CA HIS A 138 5.74 4.03 -0.10
C HIS A 138 5.88 4.56 1.33
N THR A 139 6.99 5.22 1.71
CA THR A 139 7.21 5.76 3.06
C THR A 139 6.40 7.04 3.28
N GLN A 140 5.08 6.90 3.39
CA GLN A 140 4.16 8.02 3.54
C GLN A 140 2.88 7.62 4.30
N LYS A 141 2.19 8.61 4.87
CA LYS A 141 0.94 8.43 5.63
C LYS A 141 1.07 7.32 6.69
N GLU A 142 0.12 6.40 6.73
CA GLU A 142 0.05 5.27 7.68
C GLU A 142 0.73 4.00 7.16
N SER A 143 1.61 4.10 6.15
CA SER A 143 2.32 2.93 5.64
C SER A 143 3.26 2.34 6.70
N VAL A 144 3.51 1.04 6.58
CA VAL A 144 4.40 0.32 7.50
C VAL A 144 5.82 0.90 7.48
N TYR A 145 6.34 1.22 6.30
CA TYR A 145 7.64 1.90 6.18
C TYR A 145 7.68 3.21 6.97
N ASN A 146 6.59 4.01 6.90
CA ASN A 146 6.56 5.28 7.62
C ASN A 146 6.44 5.10 9.14
N LYS A 147 5.83 4.02 9.62
CA LYS A 147 5.80 3.66 11.04
C LYS A 147 7.19 3.30 11.56
N ILE A 148 7.90 2.43 10.84
CA ILE A 148 9.29 2.06 11.16
C ILE A 148 10.19 3.31 11.19
N MET A 149 10.10 4.15 10.16
CA MET A 149 10.90 5.38 10.08
C MET A 149 10.50 6.44 11.11
N GLY A 150 9.25 6.46 11.55
CA GLY A 150 8.80 7.30 12.67
C GLY A 150 9.55 6.98 13.95
N ARG A 151 9.69 5.67 14.29
CA ARG A 151 10.49 5.19 15.44
C ARG A 151 11.97 5.52 15.27
N TYR A 152 12.50 5.37 14.06
CA TYR A 152 13.87 5.74 13.74
C TYR A 152 14.14 7.23 14.05
N VAL A 153 13.29 8.14 13.55
CA VAL A 153 13.46 9.59 13.76
C VAL A 153 13.29 9.94 15.24
N GLU A 154 12.37 9.31 15.96
CA GLU A 154 12.17 9.50 17.39
C GLU A 154 13.42 9.10 18.18
N LYS A 155 13.98 7.90 17.95
CA LYS A 155 15.23 7.44 18.57
C LYS A 155 16.43 8.36 18.20
N LYS A 156 16.49 8.83 16.96
CA LYS A 156 17.51 9.77 16.49
C LYS A 156 17.48 11.10 17.25
N VAL A 157 16.31 11.66 17.48
CA VAL A 157 16.12 12.91 18.24
C VAL A 157 16.53 12.73 19.69
N ARG A 158 16.19 11.59 20.30
CA ARG A 158 16.54 11.25 21.69
C ARG A 158 17.99 10.79 21.86
N LYS A 159 18.72 10.58 20.76
CA LYS A 159 20.09 10.03 20.76
C LYS A 159 20.17 8.64 21.40
N GLU A 160 19.16 7.81 21.19
CA GLU A 160 19.09 6.46 21.71
C GLU A 160 19.84 5.47 20.80
N GLY A 161 21.02 5.05 21.24
CA GLY A 161 21.83 4.03 20.60
C GLY A 161 22.42 4.39 19.22
N ASN A 162 23.04 3.41 18.58
CA ASN A 162 23.59 3.53 17.24
C ASN A 162 22.53 3.09 16.23
N LEU A 163 21.89 4.04 15.57
CA LEU A 163 20.88 3.78 14.56
C LEU A 163 21.49 3.32 13.23
N PRO A 164 20.77 2.46 12.47
CA PRO A 164 21.24 2.00 11.18
C PRO A 164 21.31 3.13 10.16
N GLN A 165 22.22 3.00 9.21
CA GLN A 165 22.19 3.78 7.97
C GLN A 165 20.93 3.44 7.17
N ILE A 166 20.33 4.42 6.50
CA ILE A 166 19.14 4.23 5.67
C ILE A 166 19.50 4.29 4.18
N LEU A 167 19.13 3.26 3.45
CA LEU A 167 19.26 3.17 2.00
C LEU A 167 17.88 2.94 1.37
N GLY A 168 17.29 3.96 0.78
CA GLY A 168 16.06 3.85 0.00
C GLY A 168 16.33 3.57 -1.47
N LEU A 169 15.49 2.76 -2.11
CA LEU A 169 15.54 2.48 -3.54
C LEU A 169 14.20 2.85 -4.17
N THR A 170 14.21 3.56 -5.28
CA THR A 170 12.99 3.85 -6.04
C THR A 170 13.26 4.08 -7.52
N ALA A 171 12.31 3.67 -8.37
CA ALA A 171 12.30 4.01 -9.79
C ALA A 171 11.75 5.43 -10.02
N SER A 172 10.81 5.84 -9.18
CA SER A 172 10.26 7.19 -9.12
C SER A 172 9.82 7.51 -7.70
N PRO A 173 10.17 8.69 -7.17
CA PRO A 173 9.65 9.11 -5.87
C PRO A 173 8.16 9.49 -5.91
N GLY A 174 7.57 9.61 -7.10
CA GLY A 174 6.17 9.97 -7.30
C GLY A 174 5.87 11.45 -7.11
N THR A 175 4.64 11.83 -7.41
CA THR A 175 4.13 13.20 -7.22
C THR A 175 2.92 13.24 -6.27
N GLY A 176 2.57 12.09 -5.66
CA GLY A 176 1.45 11.96 -4.75
C GLY A 176 0.08 12.20 -5.39
N GLY A 177 -0.02 12.03 -6.71
CA GLY A 177 -1.25 12.30 -7.44
C GLY A 177 -1.53 13.80 -7.67
N ASN A 178 -0.59 14.67 -7.31
CA ASN A 178 -0.75 16.12 -7.45
C ASN A 178 -0.72 16.56 -8.93
N LYS A 179 -1.45 17.64 -9.21
CA LYS A 179 -1.48 18.26 -10.54
C LYS A 179 -0.58 19.51 -10.63
N GLN A 180 -0.16 20.04 -9.49
CA GLN A 180 0.68 21.24 -9.38
C GLN A 180 2.11 20.86 -9.03
N LEU A 181 3.08 21.49 -9.71
CA LEU A 181 4.50 21.21 -9.54
C LEU A 181 4.96 21.36 -8.08
N ASP A 182 4.56 22.44 -7.41
CA ASP A 182 5.00 22.71 -6.03
C ASP A 182 4.49 21.67 -5.02
N LYS A 183 3.24 21.24 -5.17
CA LYS A 183 2.67 20.15 -4.36
C LYS A 183 3.31 18.78 -4.64
N ALA A 184 3.68 18.54 -5.89
CA ALA A 184 4.42 17.35 -6.26
C ALA A 184 5.84 17.36 -5.67
N VAL A 185 6.52 18.49 -5.68
CA VAL A 185 7.82 18.66 -5.01
C VAL A 185 7.68 18.46 -3.51
N GLU A 186 6.69 19.08 -2.86
CA GLU A 186 6.42 18.92 -1.44
C GLU A 186 6.20 17.45 -1.05
N HIS A 187 5.47 16.69 -1.86
CA HIS A 187 5.28 15.25 -1.66
C HIS A 187 6.61 14.49 -1.62
N VAL A 188 7.52 14.74 -2.57
CA VAL A 188 8.83 14.08 -2.60
C VAL A 188 9.71 14.53 -1.44
N LEU A 189 9.67 15.82 -1.10
CA LEU A 189 10.40 16.33 0.07
C LEU A 189 9.92 15.69 1.38
N GLN A 190 8.62 15.37 1.47
CA GLN A 190 8.08 14.64 2.62
C GLN A 190 8.63 13.20 2.69
N ILE A 191 8.80 12.51 1.54
CA ILE A 191 9.43 11.18 1.51
C ILE A 191 10.88 11.26 1.97
N CYS A 192 11.65 12.25 1.48
CA CYS A 192 13.02 12.48 1.94
C CYS A 192 13.08 12.71 3.45
N ALA A 193 12.17 13.54 3.98
CA ALA A 193 12.08 13.86 5.38
C ALA A 193 11.68 12.63 6.24
N ASN A 194 10.74 11.82 5.76
CA ASN A 194 10.31 10.60 6.45
C ASN A 194 11.44 9.55 6.52
N LEU A 195 12.23 9.44 5.46
CA LEU A 195 13.38 8.51 5.37
C LEU A 195 14.66 9.09 5.98
N ASP A 196 14.64 10.32 6.48
CA ASP A 196 15.86 11.01 6.94
C ASP A 196 17.01 10.93 5.91
N SER A 197 16.67 11.02 4.62
CA SER A 197 17.56 10.71 3.50
C SER A 197 17.45 11.74 2.39
N VAL A 198 18.50 11.83 1.57
CA VAL A 198 18.50 12.66 0.37
C VAL A 198 18.52 11.82 -0.89
N ILE A 199 17.83 12.29 -1.93
CA ILE A 199 17.79 11.61 -3.22
C ILE A 199 19.12 11.83 -3.96
N VAL A 200 19.66 10.73 -4.44
CA VAL A 200 20.83 10.67 -5.32
C VAL A 200 20.42 10.08 -6.67
N SER A 201 20.76 10.75 -7.74
CA SER A 201 20.57 10.30 -9.12
C SER A 201 21.81 10.61 -9.94
N THR A 202 22.06 9.84 -11.01
CA THR A 202 23.19 10.11 -11.89
C THR A 202 23.05 11.47 -12.57
N LYS A 203 24.12 12.20 -12.68
CA LYS A 203 24.24 13.49 -13.37
C LYS A 203 25.22 13.39 -14.53
N GLU A 204 26.40 12.86 -14.28
CA GLU A 204 27.48 12.77 -15.25
C GLU A 204 27.25 11.66 -16.28
N PHE A 205 26.76 10.51 -15.82
CA PHE A 205 26.58 9.31 -16.66
C PHE A 205 25.13 9.11 -17.15
N THR A 206 24.33 10.17 -17.17
CA THR A 206 22.95 10.13 -17.73
C THR A 206 22.92 9.56 -19.17
N PRO A 207 23.84 9.92 -20.11
CA PRO A 207 23.83 9.35 -21.45
C PRO A 207 24.12 7.83 -21.46
N VAL A 208 24.97 7.34 -20.54
CA VAL A 208 25.25 5.92 -20.39
C VAL A 208 24.01 5.18 -19.88
N LEU A 209 23.34 5.73 -18.87
CA LEU A 209 22.08 5.18 -18.36
C LEU A 209 21.01 5.09 -19.46
N GLN A 210 20.87 6.13 -20.28
CA GLN A 210 19.90 6.16 -21.39
C GLN A 210 20.18 5.11 -22.48
N LYS A 211 21.44 4.77 -22.72
CA LYS A 211 21.82 3.66 -23.63
C LYS A 211 21.48 2.29 -23.05
N VAL A 212 21.62 2.12 -21.74
CA VAL A 212 21.37 0.84 -21.04
C VAL A 212 19.89 0.61 -20.78
N VAL A 213 19.17 1.68 -20.47
CA VAL A 213 17.72 1.69 -20.25
C VAL A 213 17.11 2.67 -21.25
N PRO A 214 16.90 2.24 -22.50
CA PRO A 214 16.29 3.08 -23.51
C PRO A 214 14.86 3.44 -23.08
N ARG A 215 14.48 4.69 -23.35
CA ARG A 215 13.10 5.11 -23.15
C ARG A 215 12.26 4.61 -24.33
N PRO A 216 11.10 3.98 -24.08
CA PRO A 216 10.22 3.59 -25.18
C PRO A 216 9.72 4.82 -25.93
N LYS A 217 9.45 4.66 -27.22
CA LYS A 217 8.73 5.66 -28.00
C LYS A 217 7.32 5.78 -27.44
N LYS A 218 6.94 6.96 -26.99
CA LYS A 218 5.56 7.22 -26.56
C LYS A 218 4.67 7.45 -27.77
N GLN A 219 3.55 6.76 -27.77
CA GLN A 219 2.53 6.84 -28.80
C GLN A 219 1.18 7.10 -28.13
N TYR A 220 0.48 8.12 -28.63
CA TYR A 220 -0.84 8.49 -28.11
C TYR A 220 -1.89 8.16 -29.16
N ASP A 221 -2.54 7.02 -28.95
CA ASP A 221 -3.59 6.50 -29.84
C ASP A 221 -4.94 7.07 -29.38
N ILE A 222 -5.21 8.29 -29.82
CA ILE A 222 -6.40 9.06 -29.43
C ILE A 222 -7.52 8.79 -30.39
N VAL A 223 -8.66 8.38 -29.86
CA VAL A 223 -9.88 8.11 -30.61
C VAL A 223 -10.98 9.12 -30.29
N GLU A 224 -11.86 9.38 -31.24
CA GLU A 224 -13.05 10.17 -31.01
C GLU A 224 -13.95 9.53 -29.94
N ARG A 225 -14.63 10.36 -29.16
CA ARG A 225 -15.56 9.88 -28.17
C ARG A 225 -16.75 9.20 -28.85
N ARG A 226 -17.15 8.03 -28.37
CA ARG A 226 -18.37 7.34 -28.83
C ARG A 226 -19.58 8.27 -28.69
N THR A 227 -20.26 8.54 -29.80
CA THR A 227 -21.41 9.47 -29.84
C THR A 227 -22.72 8.80 -29.45
N LEU A 228 -22.86 7.48 -29.66
CA LEU A 228 -24.05 6.69 -29.37
C LEU A 228 -23.66 5.43 -28.61
N ASP A 229 -24.30 5.23 -27.45
CA ASP A 229 -24.15 4.04 -26.64
C ASP A 229 -25.52 3.47 -26.22
N PRO A 230 -26.32 2.99 -27.18
CA PRO A 230 -27.67 2.51 -26.85
C PRO A 230 -27.67 1.32 -25.91
N PHE A 231 -26.59 0.52 -25.87
CA PHE A 231 -26.45 -0.55 -24.89
C PHE A 231 -26.27 -0.02 -23.47
N GLY A 232 -25.38 0.95 -23.27
CA GLY A 232 -25.16 1.59 -21.98
C GLY A 232 -26.38 2.39 -21.52
N ASP A 233 -27.05 3.09 -22.43
CA ASP A 233 -28.25 3.86 -22.14
C ASP A 233 -29.42 2.93 -21.72
N HIS A 234 -29.56 1.77 -22.37
CA HIS A 234 -30.55 0.77 -22.01
C HIS A 234 -30.30 0.17 -20.62
N LEU A 235 -29.06 -0.15 -20.29
CA LEU A 235 -28.68 -0.63 -18.95
C LEU A 235 -28.97 0.43 -17.88
N LYS A 236 -28.66 1.71 -18.14
CA LYS A 236 -28.96 2.80 -17.22
C LYS A 236 -30.46 2.96 -16.99
N ALA A 237 -31.28 2.82 -18.04
CA ALA A 237 -32.74 2.84 -17.92
C ALA A 237 -33.23 1.71 -16.99
N MET A 238 -32.73 0.49 -17.17
CA MET A 238 -33.08 -0.63 -16.26
C MET A 238 -32.63 -0.34 -14.81
N MET A 239 -31.45 0.22 -14.61
CA MET A 239 -30.98 0.60 -13.27
C MET A 239 -31.86 1.66 -12.63
N LEU A 240 -32.34 2.65 -13.39
CA LEU A 240 -33.28 3.66 -12.91
C LEU A 240 -34.61 3.02 -12.45
N MET A 241 -35.14 2.02 -13.19
CA MET A 241 -36.34 1.30 -12.76
C MET A 241 -36.12 0.59 -11.40
N ILE A 242 -34.93 0.03 -11.18
CA ILE A 242 -34.59 -0.56 -9.87
C ILE A 242 -34.47 0.52 -8.79
N HIS A 243 -33.91 1.70 -9.11
CA HIS A 243 -33.85 2.82 -8.17
C HIS A 243 -35.25 3.29 -7.76
N GLU A 244 -36.20 3.30 -8.68
CA GLU A 244 -37.61 3.64 -8.39
C GLU A 244 -38.30 2.56 -7.57
N TYR A 245 -37.92 1.30 -7.76
CA TYR A 245 -38.46 0.16 -6.99
C TYR A 245 -37.95 0.14 -5.53
N MET A 246 -36.77 0.68 -5.28
CA MET A 246 -36.20 0.78 -3.93
C MET A 246 -36.79 1.98 -3.13
N PRO A 247 -36.72 1.95 -1.78
CA PRO A 247 -37.05 3.11 -0.96
C PRO A 247 -36.27 4.37 -1.40
N PRO A 248 -36.91 5.53 -1.57
CA PRO A 248 -36.29 6.75 -2.10
C PRO A 248 -35.08 7.25 -1.28
N THR A 249 -35.07 6.99 0.02
CA THR A 249 -33.95 7.34 0.92
C THR A 249 -32.68 6.58 0.58
N VAL A 250 -32.82 5.36 0.08
CA VAL A 250 -31.70 4.47 -0.32
C VAL A 250 -31.17 4.86 -1.69
N SER A 251 -32.05 5.03 -2.68
CA SER A 251 -31.65 5.36 -4.05
C SER A 251 -30.93 6.71 -4.18
N ARG A 252 -31.32 7.70 -3.36
CA ARG A 252 -30.69 9.04 -3.36
C ARG A 252 -29.26 9.06 -2.79
N SER A 253 -28.83 8.04 -2.09
CA SER A 253 -27.47 7.95 -1.54
C SER A 253 -26.45 7.42 -2.54
N LEU A 254 -26.91 6.86 -3.68
CA LEU A 254 -26.03 6.25 -4.69
C LEU A 254 -25.45 7.32 -5.62
N ARG A 255 -24.16 7.18 -5.94
CA ARG A 255 -23.44 8.09 -6.84
C ARG A 255 -23.76 7.81 -8.33
N GLU A 256 -22.93 8.30 -9.25
CA GLU A 256 -23.16 8.18 -10.69
C GLU A 256 -22.98 6.73 -11.18
N MET A 257 -23.97 6.19 -11.92
CA MET A 257 -23.91 4.86 -12.53
C MET A 257 -22.79 4.71 -13.56
N GLY A 258 -22.20 3.54 -13.66
CA GLY A 258 -21.06 3.26 -14.56
C GLY A 258 -19.73 3.70 -13.94
N THR A 259 -19.65 3.93 -12.62
CA THR A 259 -18.43 4.33 -11.92
C THR A 259 -18.02 3.32 -10.84
N GLN A 260 -16.75 3.33 -10.44
CA GLN A 260 -16.27 2.52 -9.31
C GLN A 260 -16.82 3.03 -7.97
N GLU A 261 -17.09 4.31 -7.88
CA GLU A 261 -17.72 4.93 -6.74
C GLU A 261 -19.15 4.41 -6.53
N TYR A 262 -19.91 4.27 -7.62
CA TYR A 262 -21.23 3.62 -7.58
C TYR A 262 -21.13 2.15 -7.18
N GLU A 263 -20.15 1.41 -7.69
CA GLU A 263 -19.91 0.01 -7.30
C GLU A 263 -19.68 -0.10 -5.79
N ALA A 264 -18.84 0.78 -5.22
CA ALA A 264 -18.57 0.80 -3.78
C ALA A 264 -19.84 1.04 -2.96
N ASP A 265 -20.69 2.01 -3.38
CA ASP A 265 -21.96 2.32 -2.72
C ASP A 265 -22.92 1.12 -2.75
N VAL A 266 -23.01 0.45 -3.90
CA VAL A 266 -23.90 -0.71 -4.07
C VAL A 266 -23.40 -1.93 -3.28
N VAL A 267 -22.08 -2.14 -3.18
CA VAL A 267 -21.50 -3.20 -2.33
C VAL A 267 -21.78 -2.93 -0.84
N GLU A 268 -21.70 -1.69 -0.41
CA GLU A 268 -22.06 -1.32 0.96
C GLU A 268 -23.55 -1.53 1.22
N LEU A 269 -24.41 -1.15 0.27
CA LEU A 269 -25.84 -1.37 0.32
C LEU A 269 -26.21 -2.85 0.40
N GLU A 270 -25.54 -3.71 -0.39
CA GLU A 270 -25.69 -5.16 -0.35
C GLU A 270 -25.39 -5.72 1.06
N LYS A 271 -24.26 -5.32 1.64
CA LYS A 271 -23.85 -5.71 3.00
C LYS A 271 -24.86 -5.24 4.06
N GLU A 272 -25.33 -4.01 3.93
CA GLU A 272 -26.32 -3.44 4.84
C GLU A 272 -27.67 -4.18 4.74
N GLY A 273 -28.12 -4.50 3.51
CA GLY A 273 -29.30 -5.29 3.26
C GLY A 273 -29.23 -6.68 3.91
N VAL A 274 -28.10 -7.37 3.76
CA VAL A 274 -27.86 -8.68 4.40
C VAL A 274 -27.83 -8.54 5.93
N LYS A 275 -27.12 -7.54 6.48
CA LYS A 275 -27.02 -7.31 7.93
C LYS A 275 -28.37 -6.99 8.60
N LYS A 276 -29.25 -6.27 7.90
CA LYS A 276 -30.61 -5.89 8.36
C LYS A 276 -31.68 -6.92 7.97
N GLU A 277 -31.29 -8.06 7.38
CA GLU A 277 -32.20 -9.09 6.87
C GLU A 277 -33.24 -8.55 5.85
N ASN A 278 -32.90 -7.44 5.19
CA ASN A 278 -33.75 -6.85 4.15
C ASN A 278 -33.44 -7.46 2.78
N ARG A 279 -34.17 -8.53 2.46
CA ARG A 279 -33.97 -9.31 1.23
C ARG A 279 -34.14 -8.47 -0.03
N LEU A 280 -35.12 -7.54 -0.05
CA LEU A 280 -35.38 -6.68 -1.21
C LEU A 280 -34.15 -5.81 -1.52
N ILE A 281 -33.62 -5.10 -0.52
CA ILE A 281 -32.44 -4.23 -0.70
C ILE A 281 -31.23 -5.05 -1.15
N ALA A 282 -31.00 -6.21 -0.55
CA ALA A 282 -29.87 -7.07 -0.92
C ALA A 282 -29.95 -7.55 -2.38
N GLN A 283 -31.14 -7.92 -2.87
CA GLN A 283 -31.35 -8.34 -4.25
C GLN A 283 -31.27 -7.19 -5.24
N CYS A 284 -31.87 -6.03 -4.95
CA CYS A 284 -31.72 -4.82 -5.76
C CYS A 284 -30.24 -4.44 -5.90
N ALA A 285 -29.50 -4.43 -4.80
CA ALA A 285 -28.09 -4.15 -4.80
C ALA A 285 -27.30 -5.14 -5.67
N LEU A 286 -27.61 -6.42 -5.61
CA LEU A 286 -26.96 -7.45 -6.44
C LEU A 286 -27.20 -7.18 -7.94
N HIS A 287 -28.43 -6.89 -8.37
CA HIS A 287 -28.74 -6.56 -9.77
C HIS A 287 -28.06 -5.26 -10.21
N LEU A 288 -28.14 -4.20 -9.41
CA LEU A 288 -27.49 -2.92 -9.69
C LEU A 288 -25.97 -3.08 -9.84
N ARG A 289 -25.35 -3.91 -9.01
CA ARG A 289 -23.94 -4.25 -9.12
C ARG A 289 -23.61 -4.93 -10.44
N GLN A 290 -24.40 -5.92 -10.88
CA GLN A 290 -24.19 -6.61 -12.15
C GLN A 290 -24.36 -5.67 -13.35
N TYR A 291 -25.37 -4.79 -13.32
CA TYR A 291 -25.58 -3.82 -14.41
C TYR A 291 -24.51 -2.74 -14.42
N ASN A 292 -24.04 -2.30 -13.26
CA ASN A 292 -22.92 -1.37 -13.17
C ASN A 292 -21.61 -2.00 -13.67
N ASP A 293 -21.37 -3.26 -13.35
CA ASP A 293 -20.25 -4.02 -13.92
C ASP A 293 -20.35 -4.11 -15.45
N ALA A 294 -21.55 -4.33 -15.99
CA ALA A 294 -21.77 -4.36 -17.45
C ALA A 294 -21.49 -2.98 -18.08
N LEU A 295 -21.86 -1.87 -17.42
CA LEU A 295 -21.51 -0.52 -17.86
C LEU A 295 -20.00 -0.27 -17.85
N LEU A 296 -19.32 -0.67 -16.77
CA LEU A 296 -17.86 -0.56 -16.65
C LEU A 296 -17.13 -1.40 -17.71
N ILE A 297 -17.66 -2.58 -18.02
CA ILE A 297 -17.14 -3.44 -19.08
C ILE A 297 -17.43 -2.86 -20.46
N ASN A 298 -18.60 -2.27 -20.70
CA ASN A 298 -18.98 -1.65 -21.96
C ASN A 298 -18.05 -0.48 -22.36
N ASP A 299 -17.41 0.16 -21.39
CA ASP A 299 -16.33 1.12 -21.65
C ASP A 299 -15.02 0.44 -22.11
N THR A 300 -14.91 -0.88 -21.94
CA THR A 300 -13.75 -1.69 -22.31
C THR A 300 -14.08 -2.60 -23.51
N VAL A 301 -15.04 -3.50 -23.34
CA VAL A 301 -15.52 -4.48 -24.35
C VAL A 301 -16.98 -4.79 -24.09
N ARG A 302 -17.83 -4.80 -25.11
CA ARG A 302 -19.24 -5.19 -24.97
C ARG A 302 -19.39 -6.69 -24.71
N LYS A 303 -19.57 -7.10 -23.46
CA LYS A 303 -19.98 -8.47 -23.08
C LYS A 303 -20.68 -8.45 -21.74
N THR A 304 -21.80 -9.15 -21.62
CA THR A 304 -22.54 -9.33 -20.36
C THR A 304 -22.70 -10.80 -20.03
N LYS A 305 -22.31 -11.19 -18.83
CA LYS A 305 -22.83 -12.35 -18.12
C LYS A 305 -23.74 -11.82 -17.02
N LEU A 306 -25.04 -12.06 -17.15
CA LEU A 306 -26.05 -11.67 -16.18
C LEU A 306 -26.48 -12.90 -15.38
N LEU A 307 -26.75 -12.70 -14.09
CA LEU A 307 -27.12 -13.78 -13.16
C LEU A 307 -28.64 -13.93 -13.07
N ASP A 308 -29.09 -15.14 -12.76
CA ASP A 308 -30.49 -15.43 -12.43
C ASP A 308 -30.80 -14.86 -11.02
N GLY A 309 -31.83 -14.04 -10.92
CA GLY A 309 -32.34 -13.47 -9.66
C GLY A 309 -33.54 -14.24 -9.14
N THR A 310 -33.81 -14.12 -7.84
CA THR A 310 -34.95 -14.79 -7.18
C THR A 310 -36.14 -13.87 -6.92
N ASP A 311 -36.01 -12.56 -7.16
CA ASP A 311 -37.09 -11.57 -7.05
C ASP A 311 -37.86 -11.49 -8.39
N ILE A 312 -39.20 -11.56 -8.33
CA ILE A 312 -40.06 -11.64 -9.54
C ILE A 312 -39.93 -10.38 -10.40
N PHE A 313 -39.88 -9.18 -9.78
CA PHE A 313 -39.74 -7.93 -10.51
C PHE A 313 -38.36 -7.84 -11.20
N LEU A 314 -37.28 -8.12 -10.47
CA LEU A 314 -35.93 -8.03 -10.97
C LEU A 314 -35.67 -9.06 -12.08
N GLN A 315 -36.19 -10.29 -11.93
CA GLN A 315 -36.10 -11.31 -12.93
C GLN A 315 -36.91 -10.96 -14.20
N GLY A 316 -38.13 -10.46 -14.03
CA GLY A 316 -38.97 -10.00 -15.14
C GLY A 316 -38.32 -8.87 -15.92
N LEU A 317 -37.79 -7.86 -15.23
CA LEU A 317 -37.04 -6.76 -15.84
C LEU A 317 -35.87 -7.25 -16.67
N PHE A 318 -35.13 -8.26 -16.20
CA PHE A 318 -34.00 -8.83 -16.95
C PHE A 318 -34.49 -9.61 -18.18
N ASP A 319 -35.48 -10.48 -18.02
CA ASP A 319 -35.96 -11.37 -19.09
C ASP A 319 -36.58 -10.58 -20.24
N GLU A 320 -37.35 -9.52 -19.95
CA GLU A 320 -37.93 -8.61 -20.94
C GLU A 320 -36.87 -7.89 -21.78
N ASN A 321 -35.77 -7.49 -21.18
CA ASN A 321 -34.74 -6.71 -21.85
C ASN A 321 -33.58 -7.55 -22.44
N ARG A 322 -33.50 -8.83 -22.11
CA ARG A 322 -32.40 -9.73 -22.48
C ARG A 322 -32.15 -9.83 -23.98
N VAL A 323 -33.19 -9.90 -24.78
CA VAL A 323 -33.10 -10.05 -26.25
C VAL A 323 -32.53 -8.78 -26.86
N GLU A 324 -33.05 -7.61 -26.46
CA GLU A 324 -32.58 -6.32 -26.95
C GLU A 324 -31.14 -6.05 -26.55
N LEU A 325 -30.77 -6.28 -25.29
CA LEU A 325 -29.40 -6.16 -24.83
C LEU A 325 -28.41 -7.02 -25.62
N LYS A 326 -28.82 -8.27 -26.00
CA LYS A 326 -27.98 -9.12 -26.85
C LYS A 326 -27.84 -8.57 -28.27
N GLN A 327 -28.90 -8.04 -28.85
CA GLN A 327 -28.85 -7.41 -30.17
C GLN A 327 -27.96 -6.16 -30.17
N LEU A 328 -28.11 -5.31 -29.18
CA LEU A 328 -27.27 -4.10 -29.01
C LEU A 328 -25.80 -4.47 -28.78
N ALA A 329 -25.53 -5.51 -27.97
CA ALA A 329 -24.16 -5.95 -27.68
C ALA A 329 -23.46 -6.58 -28.92
N SER A 330 -24.19 -7.12 -29.87
CA SER A 330 -23.62 -7.74 -31.09
C SER A 330 -23.58 -6.81 -32.30
N ASN A 331 -24.03 -5.58 -32.19
CA ASN A 331 -24.08 -4.66 -33.32
C ASN A 331 -22.76 -3.90 -33.44
N ASP A 332 -21.97 -4.19 -34.47
CA ASP A 332 -20.65 -3.59 -34.71
C ASP A 332 -20.67 -2.05 -34.91
N ARG A 333 -21.82 -1.50 -35.33
CA ARG A 333 -22.00 -0.04 -35.46
C ARG A 333 -21.74 0.72 -34.16
N TYR A 334 -21.98 0.06 -33.03
CA TYR A 334 -21.82 0.64 -31.70
C TYR A 334 -20.53 0.19 -31.00
N GLU A 335 -19.57 -0.38 -31.76
CA GLU A 335 -18.28 -0.81 -31.23
C GLU A 335 -17.53 0.36 -30.58
N ASN A 336 -16.78 0.05 -29.53
CA ASN A 336 -15.96 1.06 -28.86
C ASN A 336 -14.77 1.44 -29.75
N PRO A 337 -14.62 2.72 -30.16
CA PRO A 337 -13.50 3.16 -30.99
C PRO A 337 -12.13 2.80 -30.43
N LYS A 338 -11.98 2.77 -29.11
CA LYS A 338 -10.73 2.35 -28.44
C LYS A 338 -10.37 0.89 -28.79
N LEU A 339 -11.37 0.02 -28.98
CA LEU A 339 -11.14 -1.39 -29.29
C LEU A 339 -10.60 -1.58 -30.71
N ALA A 340 -11.16 -0.84 -31.67
CA ALA A 340 -10.65 -0.81 -33.05
C ALA A 340 -9.21 -0.29 -33.11
N GLN A 341 -8.91 0.78 -32.38
CA GLN A 341 -7.55 1.33 -32.29
C GLN A 341 -6.58 0.33 -31.62
N LEU A 342 -7.01 -0.33 -30.56
CA LEU A 342 -6.21 -1.39 -29.92
C LEU A 342 -5.90 -2.52 -30.88
N GLN A 343 -6.86 -2.93 -31.72
CA GLN A 343 -6.63 -3.93 -32.75
C GLN A 343 -5.53 -3.51 -33.71
N CYS A 344 -5.60 -2.27 -34.26
CA CYS A 344 -4.57 -1.74 -35.15
C CYS A 344 -3.19 -1.74 -34.47
N THR A 345 -3.10 -1.21 -33.26
CA THR A 345 -1.82 -1.14 -32.49
C THR A 345 -1.23 -2.55 -32.26
N LEU A 346 -2.07 -3.55 -31.93
CA LEU A 346 -1.60 -4.92 -31.75
C LEU A 346 -1.19 -5.56 -33.09
N GLN A 347 -1.95 -5.37 -34.17
CA GLN A 347 -1.62 -5.92 -35.49
C GLN A 347 -0.28 -5.35 -36.01
N GLU A 348 -0.06 -4.05 -35.88
CA GLU A 348 1.18 -3.40 -36.28
C GLU A 348 2.40 -4.00 -35.58
N GLU A 349 2.32 -4.18 -34.26
CA GLU A 349 3.45 -4.67 -33.47
C GLU A 349 3.69 -6.17 -33.69
N PHE A 350 2.64 -7.00 -33.78
CA PHE A 350 2.74 -8.45 -33.91
C PHE A 350 2.99 -8.94 -35.37
N ASN A 351 3.23 -8.04 -36.29
CA ASN A 351 3.82 -8.38 -37.59
C ASN A 351 5.27 -8.93 -37.44
N ASP A 352 5.95 -8.60 -36.35
CA ASP A 352 7.20 -9.28 -35.96
C ASP A 352 6.88 -10.47 -35.04
N GLU A 353 7.27 -11.68 -35.45
CA GLU A 353 7.02 -12.93 -34.71
C GLU A 353 7.68 -12.96 -33.32
N ASN A 354 8.70 -12.13 -33.09
CA ASN A 354 9.41 -12.04 -31.82
C ASN A 354 8.79 -11.02 -30.87
N SER A 355 7.77 -10.28 -31.29
CA SER A 355 7.14 -9.25 -30.48
C SER A 355 6.50 -9.79 -29.21
N ARG A 356 6.68 -9.05 -28.14
CA ARG A 356 6.07 -9.31 -26.82
C ARG A 356 5.43 -8.05 -26.32
N ALA A 357 4.19 -8.18 -25.84
CA ALA A 357 3.43 -7.04 -25.36
C ALA A 357 2.79 -7.27 -23.99
N ILE A 358 2.57 -6.15 -23.28
CA ILE A 358 1.73 -6.09 -22.09
C ILE A 358 0.61 -5.10 -22.36
N LEU A 359 -0.62 -5.55 -22.11
CA LEU A 359 -1.83 -4.74 -22.17
C LEU A 359 -2.37 -4.52 -20.76
N PHE A 360 -2.34 -3.28 -20.30
CA PHE A 360 -2.91 -2.90 -19.02
C PHE A 360 -4.35 -2.43 -19.16
N SER A 361 -5.24 -3.01 -18.35
CA SER A 361 -6.65 -2.66 -18.27
C SER A 361 -7.08 -2.22 -16.87
N LYS A 362 -8.22 -1.54 -16.76
CA LYS A 362 -8.70 -0.90 -15.54
C LYS A 362 -9.19 -1.89 -14.47
N THR A 363 -9.90 -2.96 -14.91
CA THR A 363 -10.58 -3.88 -13.99
C THR A 363 -10.25 -5.34 -14.30
N ARG A 364 -10.38 -6.22 -13.29
CA ARG A 364 -10.20 -7.67 -13.48
C ARG A 364 -11.16 -8.24 -14.51
N ARG A 365 -12.44 -7.83 -14.46
CA ARG A 365 -13.46 -8.28 -15.45
C ARG A 365 -13.13 -7.77 -16.85
N GLY A 366 -12.75 -6.51 -16.99
CA GLY A 366 -12.27 -5.94 -18.26
C GLY A 366 -11.07 -6.69 -18.83
N THR A 367 -10.13 -7.13 -17.98
CA THR A 367 -9.00 -7.97 -18.39
C THR A 367 -9.48 -9.31 -18.99
N HIS A 368 -10.44 -9.98 -18.35
CA HIS A 368 -11.02 -11.23 -18.88
C HIS A 368 -11.77 -11.01 -20.20
N CYS A 369 -12.56 -9.95 -20.30
CA CYS A 369 -13.27 -9.61 -21.52
C CYS A 369 -12.33 -9.29 -22.69
N LEU A 370 -11.23 -8.55 -22.43
CA LEU A 370 -10.19 -8.29 -23.43
C LEU A 370 -9.48 -9.58 -23.86
N PHE A 371 -9.21 -10.48 -22.92
CA PHE A 371 -8.64 -11.79 -23.24
C PHE A 371 -9.55 -12.61 -24.15
N ASP A 372 -10.85 -12.69 -23.83
CA ASP A 372 -11.84 -13.37 -24.66
C ASP A 372 -11.94 -12.73 -26.06
N TRP A 373 -11.92 -11.39 -26.11
CA TRP A 373 -11.96 -10.63 -27.35
C TRP A 373 -10.73 -10.90 -28.22
N VAL A 374 -9.51 -10.85 -27.65
CA VAL A 374 -8.26 -11.16 -28.38
C VAL A 374 -8.32 -12.58 -28.94
N ASN A 375 -8.77 -13.56 -28.17
CA ASN A 375 -8.82 -14.95 -28.60
C ASN A 375 -9.95 -15.25 -29.61
N SER A 376 -10.99 -14.43 -29.62
CA SER A 376 -12.12 -14.58 -30.57
C SER A 376 -12.02 -13.69 -31.81
N ASN A 377 -11.09 -12.77 -31.87
CA ASN A 377 -10.92 -11.85 -32.98
C ASN A 377 -10.08 -12.47 -34.09
N PRO A 378 -10.70 -12.72 -35.31
CA PRO A 378 -10.01 -13.40 -36.41
C PRO A 378 -8.77 -12.65 -36.91
N GLU A 379 -8.79 -11.33 -36.89
CA GLU A 379 -7.67 -10.51 -37.37
C GLU A 379 -6.44 -10.60 -36.44
N LEU A 380 -6.69 -10.68 -35.13
CA LEU A 380 -5.61 -10.85 -34.14
C LEU A 380 -5.06 -12.28 -34.15
N GLN A 381 -5.88 -13.25 -34.49
CA GLN A 381 -5.43 -14.64 -34.64
C GLN A 381 -4.52 -14.84 -35.87
N ARG A 382 -4.69 -14.03 -36.94
CA ARG A 382 -3.82 -14.07 -38.13
C ARG A 382 -2.38 -13.65 -37.82
N VAL A 383 -2.17 -12.73 -36.87
CA VAL A 383 -0.83 -12.29 -36.43
C VAL A 383 -0.28 -13.12 -35.27
N ASN A 384 -0.82 -14.30 -35.04
CA ASN A 384 -0.32 -15.31 -34.10
C ASN A 384 -0.19 -14.81 -32.64
N ILE A 385 -1.14 -14.00 -32.18
CA ILE A 385 -1.19 -13.54 -30.80
C ILE A 385 -1.62 -14.69 -29.88
N ARG A 386 -0.81 -14.94 -28.87
CA ARG A 386 -1.06 -15.93 -27.81
C ARG A 386 -1.15 -15.20 -26.48
N ALA A 387 -2.39 -14.89 -26.08
CA ALA A 387 -2.65 -14.09 -24.90
C ALA A 387 -2.65 -14.91 -23.60
N GLY A 388 -2.29 -14.25 -22.50
CA GLY A 388 -2.44 -14.76 -21.14
C GLY A 388 -2.94 -13.65 -20.21
N ILE A 389 -3.59 -14.03 -19.10
CA ILE A 389 -4.12 -13.08 -18.11
C ILE A 389 -3.28 -13.10 -16.86
N LEU A 390 -3.11 -11.90 -16.25
CA LEU A 390 -2.56 -11.74 -14.91
C LEU A 390 -3.43 -10.75 -14.13
N THR A 391 -4.22 -11.26 -13.18
CA THR A 391 -5.04 -10.43 -12.26
C THR A 391 -4.66 -10.74 -10.82
N GLY A 392 -4.63 -9.71 -9.93
CA GLY A 392 -4.13 -9.84 -8.55
C GLY A 392 -4.97 -10.72 -7.64
N ALA A 393 -4.27 -11.24 -6.66
CA ALA A 393 -4.61 -12.01 -5.47
C ALA A 393 -5.99 -12.70 -5.40
N GLY A 394 -6.04 -13.86 -5.96
CA GLY A 394 -6.89 -14.98 -5.64
C GLY A 394 -6.12 -16.17 -6.14
N THR A 395 -5.60 -17.01 -5.26
CA THR A 395 -5.12 -18.40 -5.52
C THR A 395 -4.21 -18.65 -6.74
N GLY A 396 -3.31 -17.77 -7.11
CA GLY A 396 -2.52 -18.02 -8.33
C GLY A 396 -1.29 -17.17 -8.57
N ALA A 397 -0.96 -16.21 -7.70
CA ALA A 397 0.22 -15.36 -7.91
C ALA A 397 1.51 -16.20 -8.01
N ASN A 398 1.67 -17.22 -7.17
CA ASN A 398 2.79 -18.17 -7.24
C ASN A 398 2.72 -19.07 -8.47
N HIS A 399 1.51 -19.49 -8.89
CA HIS A 399 1.33 -20.33 -10.07
C HIS A 399 1.63 -19.55 -11.37
N MET A 400 1.27 -18.26 -11.44
CA MET A 400 1.53 -17.41 -12.60
C MET A 400 2.98 -16.95 -12.69
N THR A 401 3.64 -16.72 -11.56
CA THR A 401 5.09 -16.46 -11.54
C THR A 401 5.85 -17.68 -12.04
N GLN A 402 5.43 -18.88 -11.68
CA GLN A 402 5.95 -20.14 -12.22
C GLN A 402 5.64 -20.28 -13.72
N VAL A 403 4.43 -19.97 -14.17
CA VAL A 403 4.04 -20.03 -15.59
C VAL A 403 4.78 -19.00 -16.44
N LEU A 404 5.11 -17.82 -15.92
CA LEU A 404 5.98 -16.84 -16.59
C LEU A 404 7.46 -17.20 -16.51
N SER A 405 7.92 -17.81 -15.40
CA SER A 405 9.32 -18.24 -15.23
C SER A 405 9.64 -19.53 -16.01
N HIS A 406 8.72 -20.47 -16.11
CA HIS A 406 8.87 -21.65 -16.98
C HIS A 406 8.90 -21.31 -18.48
N LYS A 407 8.53 -20.10 -18.87
CA LYS A 407 8.49 -19.64 -20.26
C LYS A 407 9.80 -19.14 -20.85
N LYS A 408 10.88 -19.17 -20.12
CA LYS A 408 12.20 -19.06 -20.75
C LYS A 408 12.50 -20.22 -21.72
N THR A 409 11.74 -21.31 -21.63
CA THR A 409 11.97 -22.55 -22.41
C THR A 409 10.93 -22.87 -23.48
N THR A 410 9.75 -22.27 -23.51
CA THR A 410 8.67 -22.74 -24.41
C THR A 410 8.00 -21.70 -25.31
N GLY A 411 8.27 -20.40 -25.17
CA GLY A 411 7.77 -19.37 -26.10
C GLY A 411 6.22 -19.32 -26.29
N ILE A 412 5.44 -19.84 -25.35
CA ILE A 412 4.00 -20.13 -25.52
C ILE A 412 3.12 -18.89 -25.51
N LEU A 413 3.46 -17.82 -24.76
CA LEU A 413 2.67 -16.58 -24.76
C LEU A 413 3.53 -15.38 -25.20
N ASN A 414 2.89 -14.49 -25.98
CA ASN A 414 3.52 -13.26 -26.44
C ASN A 414 2.74 -11.98 -26.04
N LEU A 415 1.49 -12.10 -25.59
CA LEU A 415 0.69 -10.99 -25.04
C LEU A 415 0.26 -11.30 -23.61
N LEU A 416 0.58 -10.41 -22.67
CA LEU A 416 0.09 -10.47 -21.29
C LEU A 416 -0.97 -9.38 -21.08
N ILE A 417 -2.19 -9.77 -20.71
CA ILE A 417 -3.27 -8.83 -20.36
C ILE A 417 -3.38 -8.78 -18.84
N SER A 418 -3.22 -7.58 -18.26
CA SER A 418 -3.13 -7.45 -16.81
C SER A 418 -3.82 -6.19 -16.28
N THR A 419 -4.13 -6.20 -15.00
CA THR A 419 -4.39 -4.98 -14.22
C THR A 419 -3.06 -4.39 -13.72
N SER A 420 -3.12 -3.34 -12.90
CA SER A 420 -1.94 -2.71 -12.29
C SER A 420 -1.01 -3.64 -11.50
N VAL A 421 -1.42 -4.90 -11.26
CA VAL A 421 -0.59 -5.90 -10.56
C VAL A 421 0.73 -6.19 -11.28
N ALA A 422 0.75 -6.13 -12.62
CA ALA A 422 1.97 -6.35 -13.40
C ALA A 422 2.88 -5.11 -13.49
N GLU A 423 2.46 -3.97 -12.95
CA GLU A 423 3.27 -2.73 -12.97
C GLU A 423 4.47 -2.85 -12.05
N GLU A 424 4.32 -3.47 -10.88
CA GLU A 424 5.32 -3.50 -9.82
C GLU A 424 5.65 -4.93 -9.35
N GLY A 425 6.94 -5.20 -9.17
CA GLY A 425 7.43 -6.38 -8.44
C GLY A 425 7.47 -7.70 -9.21
N LEU A 426 7.02 -7.77 -10.46
CA LEU A 426 7.09 -9.00 -11.25
C LEU A 426 8.29 -9.01 -12.20
N ASP A 427 8.99 -10.13 -12.27
CA ASP A 427 10.06 -10.37 -13.25
C ASP A 427 9.45 -10.75 -14.60
N ILE A 428 9.04 -9.72 -15.36
CA ILE A 428 8.49 -9.88 -16.71
C ILE A 428 9.60 -9.65 -17.72
N PRO A 429 9.74 -10.51 -18.75
CA PRO A 429 10.72 -10.33 -19.83
C PRO A 429 10.57 -8.96 -20.53
N GLU A 430 11.62 -8.54 -21.22
CA GLU A 430 11.60 -7.33 -22.04
C GLU A 430 10.47 -7.39 -23.07
N CYS A 431 9.69 -6.29 -23.16
CA CYS A 431 8.58 -6.16 -24.09
C CYS A 431 8.89 -5.12 -25.15
N ASN A 432 8.37 -5.35 -26.36
CA ASN A 432 8.41 -4.43 -27.48
C ASN A 432 7.29 -3.40 -27.39
N LEU A 433 6.12 -3.81 -26.89
CA LEU A 433 4.94 -2.97 -26.76
C LEU A 433 4.36 -3.03 -25.34
N VAL A 434 4.07 -1.87 -24.79
CA VAL A 434 3.24 -1.72 -23.58
C VAL A 434 2.05 -0.83 -23.93
N VAL A 435 0.83 -1.36 -23.76
CA VAL A 435 -0.40 -0.63 -24.04
C VAL A 435 -1.13 -0.28 -22.75
N ARG A 436 -1.53 0.97 -22.62
CA ARG A 436 -2.44 1.47 -21.57
C ARG A 436 -3.82 1.70 -22.18
N TYR A 437 -4.76 0.82 -21.89
CA TYR A 437 -6.08 0.83 -22.51
C TYR A 437 -7.13 1.46 -21.57
N GLY A 438 -7.52 2.71 -21.86
CA GLY A 438 -8.52 3.45 -21.09
C GLY A 438 -8.21 3.55 -19.59
N LEU A 439 -6.94 3.63 -19.23
CA LEU A 439 -6.47 3.50 -17.84
C LEU A 439 -5.95 4.82 -17.29
N LEU A 440 -6.61 5.32 -16.25
CA LEU A 440 -6.14 6.47 -15.49
C LEU A 440 -5.00 6.06 -14.55
N THR A 441 -3.82 6.64 -14.73
CA THR A 441 -2.60 6.19 -14.04
C THR A 441 -1.93 7.32 -13.30
N ASN A 442 -1.36 7.03 -12.13
CA ASN A 442 -0.40 7.93 -11.49
C ASN A 442 0.97 7.81 -12.17
N GLU A 443 1.86 8.73 -11.88
CA GLU A 443 3.20 8.83 -12.47
C GLU A 443 4.10 7.63 -12.13
N ILE A 444 3.96 7.05 -10.95
CA ILE A 444 4.73 5.86 -10.52
C ILE A 444 4.34 4.67 -11.41
N ALA A 445 3.04 4.41 -11.52
CA ALA A 445 2.52 3.31 -12.34
C ALA A 445 2.84 3.52 -13.83
N GLN A 446 2.82 4.77 -14.32
CA GLN A 446 3.25 5.10 -15.68
C GLN A 446 4.73 4.77 -15.90
N GLN A 447 5.62 5.15 -14.98
CA GLN A 447 7.05 4.84 -15.09
C GLN A 447 7.34 3.35 -14.96
N GLN A 448 6.67 2.68 -14.04
CA GLN A 448 6.81 1.24 -13.85
C GLN A 448 6.33 0.47 -15.08
N ALA A 449 5.18 0.85 -15.65
CA ALA A 449 4.66 0.26 -16.87
C ALA A 449 5.57 0.54 -18.08
N SER A 450 5.97 1.80 -18.30
CA SER A 450 6.89 2.15 -19.40
C SER A 450 8.25 1.45 -19.23
N GLY A 451 8.69 1.24 -18.02
CA GLY A 451 9.90 0.47 -17.70
C GLY A 451 9.82 -1.03 -18.01
N ARG A 452 8.68 -1.55 -18.47
CA ARG A 452 8.53 -2.90 -19.03
C ARG A 452 8.87 -2.95 -20.52
N ALA A 453 8.68 -1.84 -21.24
CA ALA A 453 9.09 -1.68 -22.63
C ALA A 453 10.61 -1.43 -22.72
N ARG A 454 11.41 -2.51 -22.69
CA ARG A 454 12.89 -2.46 -22.62
C ARG A 454 13.58 -2.91 -23.90
N ALA A 455 12.86 -3.49 -24.86
CA ALA A 455 13.44 -3.86 -26.14
C ALA A 455 13.88 -2.60 -26.91
N MET A 456 14.87 -2.76 -27.77
CA MET A 456 15.26 -1.68 -28.67
C MET A 456 14.05 -1.30 -29.55
N ASN A 457 13.82 0.00 -29.71
CA ASN A 457 12.67 0.55 -30.44
C ASN A 457 11.29 0.20 -29.86
N SER A 458 11.23 -0.12 -28.57
CA SER A 458 9.96 -0.42 -27.91
C SER A 458 8.99 0.77 -27.90
N VAL A 459 7.68 0.46 -27.89
CA VAL A 459 6.58 1.42 -27.91
C VAL A 459 5.82 1.38 -26.58
N TYR A 460 5.50 2.55 -26.05
CA TYR A 460 4.55 2.75 -24.97
C TYR A 460 3.34 3.49 -25.52
N SER A 461 2.26 2.74 -25.77
CA SER A 461 1.02 3.25 -26.37
C SER A 461 -0.01 3.55 -25.28
N VAL A 462 -0.69 4.68 -25.43
CA VAL A 462 -1.83 5.09 -24.61
C VAL A 462 -3.06 5.17 -25.50
N VAL A 463 -3.96 4.22 -25.37
CA VAL A 463 -5.24 4.20 -26.07
C VAL A 463 -6.29 4.89 -25.20
N ALA A 464 -6.73 6.08 -25.61
CA ALA A 464 -7.64 6.92 -24.84
C ALA A 464 -8.60 7.71 -25.75
N GLU A 465 -9.69 8.23 -25.16
CA GLU A 465 -10.62 9.12 -25.84
C GLU A 465 -10.10 10.56 -25.90
N GLU A 466 -10.44 11.26 -26.95
CA GLU A 466 -10.14 12.69 -27.09
C GLU A 466 -10.71 13.49 -25.93
N GLY A 467 -9.86 14.36 -25.34
CA GLY A 467 -10.25 15.14 -24.16
C GLY A 467 -10.51 14.32 -22.88
N GLY A 468 -10.22 13.01 -22.91
CA GLY A 468 -10.38 12.09 -21.78
C GLY A 468 -9.52 12.44 -20.57
N ARG A 469 -9.90 11.94 -19.39
CA ARG A 469 -9.15 12.15 -18.14
C ARG A 469 -7.80 11.42 -18.19
N GLU A 470 -7.72 10.30 -18.88
CA GLU A 470 -6.55 9.46 -19.04
C GLU A 470 -5.42 10.23 -19.75
N MET A 471 -5.73 10.82 -20.90
CA MET A 471 -4.76 11.59 -21.68
C MET A 471 -4.25 12.83 -20.92
N ARG A 472 -5.16 13.57 -20.29
CA ARG A 472 -4.76 14.74 -19.47
C ARG A 472 -3.85 14.35 -18.33
N ARG A 473 -4.08 13.17 -17.72
CA ARG A 473 -3.23 12.67 -16.64
C ARG A 473 -1.86 12.25 -17.13
N GLU A 474 -1.77 11.56 -18.27
CA GLU A 474 -0.48 11.19 -18.89
C GLU A 474 0.39 12.43 -19.18
N LEU A 475 -0.18 13.46 -19.80
CA LEU A 475 0.53 14.71 -20.08
C LEU A 475 0.93 15.45 -18.81
N THR A 476 0.08 15.44 -17.78
CA THR A 476 0.40 16.04 -16.48
C THR A 476 1.58 15.31 -15.81
N ASN A 477 1.60 13.98 -15.85
CA ASN A 477 2.70 13.18 -15.31
C ASN A 477 4.02 13.50 -16.03
N GLU A 478 4.01 13.62 -17.36
CA GLU A 478 5.20 14.02 -18.12
C GLU A 478 5.74 15.39 -17.73
N TYR A 479 4.86 16.37 -17.60
CA TYR A 479 5.23 17.72 -17.17
C TYR A 479 5.87 17.71 -15.77
N LEU A 480 5.30 16.93 -14.85
CA LEU A 480 5.80 16.83 -13.46
C LEU A 480 7.15 16.11 -13.36
N GLU A 481 7.56 15.31 -14.35
CA GLU A 481 8.88 14.66 -14.40
C GLU A 481 10.01 15.57 -14.96
N SER A 482 9.70 16.81 -15.24
CA SER A 482 10.62 17.77 -15.88
C SER A 482 11.92 18.00 -15.09
N LEU A 483 12.94 18.55 -15.77
CA LEU A 483 14.20 18.97 -15.14
C LEU A 483 13.98 20.00 -14.02
N THR A 484 12.95 20.83 -14.12
CA THR A 484 12.57 21.81 -13.09
C THR A 484 12.17 21.14 -11.79
N PHE A 485 11.40 20.05 -11.86
CA PHE A 485 11.02 19.21 -10.72
C PHE A 485 12.26 18.66 -9.98
N ARG A 486 13.16 18.02 -10.73
CA ARG A 486 14.41 17.47 -10.17
C ARG A 486 15.30 18.53 -9.51
N ARG A 487 15.43 19.72 -10.14
CA ARG A 487 16.21 20.85 -9.59
C ARG A 487 15.61 21.39 -8.29
N LYS A 488 14.28 21.54 -8.21
CA LYS A 488 13.60 21.98 -6.98
C LYS A 488 13.84 20.99 -5.82
N ILE A 489 13.67 19.69 -6.07
CA ILE A 489 13.93 18.66 -5.07
C ILE A 489 15.38 18.75 -4.58
N SER A 490 16.35 18.74 -5.47
CA SER A 490 17.78 18.78 -5.11
C SER A 490 18.16 19.96 -4.22
N LYS A 491 17.49 21.11 -4.40
CA LYS A 491 17.74 22.31 -3.56
C LYS A 491 17.11 22.22 -2.17
N LEU A 492 15.95 21.61 -2.05
CA LEU A 492 15.10 21.71 -0.85
C LEU A 492 15.15 20.47 0.05
N GLN A 493 15.62 19.32 -0.44
CA GLN A 493 15.54 18.06 0.30
C GLN A 493 16.26 18.07 1.65
N LYS A 494 17.44 18.66 1.74
CA LYS A 494 18.19 18.77 3.03
C LYS A 494 17.42 19.61 4.05
N ILE A 495 16.78 20.68 3.59
CA ILE A 495 15.97 21.55 4.44
C ILE A 495 14.76 20.78 4.98
N ALA A 496 14.08 19.99 4.11
CA ALA A 496 12.94 19.20 4.50
C ALA A 496 13.31 18.16 5.59
N VAL A 497 14.43 17.45 5.43
CA VAL A 497 14.95 16.52 6.43
C VAL A 497 15.21 17.22 7.77
N MET A 498 15.92 18.36 7.74
CA MET A 498 16.20 19.13 8.97
C MET A 498 14.92 19.63 9.64
N THR A 499 13.95 20.10 8.86
CA THR A 499 12.65 20.56 9.37
C THR A 499 11.89 19.45 10.08
N ARG A 500 11.91 18.21 9.53
CA ARG A 500 11.30 17.03 10.16
C ARG A 500 11.95 16.70 11.50
N ILE A 501 13.28 16.68 11.57
CA ILE A 501 14.03 16.43 12.81
C ILE A 501 13.72 17.52 13.86
N GLN A 502 13.66 18.78 13.47
CA GLN A 502 13.30 19.89 14.38
C GLN A 502 11.86 19.77 14.90
N ALA A 503 10.93 19.37 14.02
CA ALA A 503 9.53 19.15 14.41
C ALA A 503 9.40 18.01 15.44
N GLU A 504 10.12 16.90 15.23
CA GLU A 504 10.12 15.78 16.17
C GLU A 504 10.80 16.15 17.49
N ARG A 505 11.89 16.93 17.47
CA ARG A 505 12.52 17.45 18.70
C ARG A 505 11.54 18.29 19.52
N LYS A 506 10.83 19.22 18.89
CA LYS A 506 9.81 20.04 19.58
C LYS A 506 8.69 19.18 20.17
N LYS A 507 8.32 18.08 19.50
CA LYS A 507 7.31 17.14 19.98
C LYS A 507 7.83 16.36 21.20
N ASP A 508 9.10 15.95 21.18
CA ASP A 508 9.74 15.25 22.29
C ASP A 508 9.91 16.19 23.51
N GLU A 509 10.41 17.41 23.31
CA GLU A 509 10.49 18.47 24.34
C GLU A 509 9.12 18.73 24.98
N ARG A 510 8.05 18.77 24.18
CA ARG A 510 6.68 18.92 24.67
C ARG A 510 6.25 17.75 25.56
N LYS A 511 6.59 16.49 25.18
CA LYS A 511 6.29 15.30 25.98
C LYS A 511 7.10 15.20 27.28
N GLN A 512 8.22 15.88 27.36
CA GLN A 512 9.06 15.92 28.56
C GLN A 512 8.77 17.13 29.48
N ARG A 513 7.74 17.92 29.13
CA ARG A 513 7.44 19.17 29.82
C ARG A 513 7.05 18.99 31.29
N TYR A 514 6.31 17.93 31.59
CA TYR A 514 5.89 17.58 32.94
C TYR A 514 6.29 16.15 33.28
N SER A 515 6.64 15.90 34.55
CA SER A 515 6.74 14.52 35.04
C SER A 515 5.34 13.88 35.13
N PRO A 516 5.19 12.56 34.97
CA PRO A 516 3.92 11.89 35.13
C PRO A 516 3.24 12.18 36.49
N SER A 517 4.00 12.32 37.57
CA SER A 517 3.51 12.65 38.92
C SER A 517 2.86 14.05 39.02
N GLN A 518 3.24 14.97 38.15
CA GLN A 518 2.68 16.33 38.13
C GLN A 518 1.37 16.44 37.36
N VAL A 519 0.93 15.36 36.72
CA VAL A 519 -0.24 15.33 35.86
C VAL A 519 -1.37 14.58 36.52
N GLN A 520 -2.53 15.22 36.61
CA GLN A 520 -3.75 14.63 37.17
C GLN A 520 -4.85 14.56 36.11
N PHE A 521 -5.57 13.46 36.06
CA PHE A 521 -6.70 13.24 35.15
C PHE A 521 -8.02 13.38 35.89
N GLN A 522 -8.94 14.13 35.28
CA GLN A 522 -10.29 14.35 35.77
C GLN A 522 -11.29 13.96 34.68
N CYS A 523 -12.43 13.38 35.07
CA CYS A 523 -13.53 13.22 34.15
C CYS A 523 -13.89 14.55 33.49
N ARG A 524 -14.07 14.57 32.18
CA ARG A 524 -14.32 15.81 31.44
C ARG A 524 -15.67 16.45 31.77
N GLU A 525 -16.67 15.64 32.15
CA GLU A 525 -18.05 16.09 32.44
C GLU A 525 -18.23 16.52 33.89
N CYS A 526 -17.90 15.64 34.84
CA CYS A 526 -18.16 15.89 36.26
C CYS A 526 -16.93 16.33 37.06
N PHE A 527 -15.77 16.43 36.42
CA PHE A 527 -14.49 16.85 37.03
C PHE A 527 -13.99 15.99 38.20
N LEU A 528 -14.55 14.80 38.37
CA LEU A 528 -14.04 13.83 39.34
C LEU A 528 -12.58 13.53 39.03
N LEU A 529 -11.68 13.70 40.01
CA LEU A 529 -10.29 13.29 39.93
C LEU A 529 -10.22 11.77 39.94
N VAL A 530 -9.53 11.17 38.99
CA VAL A 530 -9.58 9.71 38.78
C VAL A 530 -8.22 9.03 38.80
N CYS A 531 -7.15 9.66 38.32
CA CYS A 531 -5.81 9.10 38.37
C CYS A 531 -4.73 10.16 38.12
N SER A 532 -3.48 9.78 38.32
CA SER A 532 -2.29 10.53 37.95
C SER A 532 -1.71 10.03 36.62
N GLY A 533 -0.75 10.77 36.06
CA GLY A 533 -0.01 10.33 34.90
C GLY A 533 0.90 9.13 35.18
N GLU A 534 1.29 8.90 36.45
CA GLU A 534 2.09 7.74 36.87
C GLU A 534 1.34 6.42 36.78
N ASP A 535 0.02 6.47 36.89
CA ASP A 535 -0.84 5.32 36.82
C ASP A 535 -1.04 4.81 35.38
N LEU A 536 -0.52 5.54 34.39
CA LEU A 536 -0.75 5.23 32.98
C LEU A 536 0.41 4.47 32.35
N ARG A 537 0.04 3.48 31.53
CA ARG A 537 0.97 2.71 30.70
C ARG A 537 0.44 2.61 29.27
N LYS A 538 1.33 2.27 28.37
CA LYS A 538 1.02 2.15 26.96
C LYS A 538 1.29 0.71 26.49
N ILE A 539 0.28 0.02 25.95
CA ILE A 539 0.36 -1.32 25.36
C ILE A 539 0.43 -1.19 23.84
N GLU A 540 1.35 -1.90 23.20
CA GLU A 540 1.53 -1.95 21.74
C GLU A 540 1.60 -0.57 21.08
N ASN A 541 2.15 0.42 21.77
CA ASN A 541 2.26 1.82 21.29
C ASN A 541 0.92 2.53 20.97
N ALA A 542 -0.22 1.91 21.22
CA ALA A 542 -1.54 2.40 20.85
C ALA A 542 -2.53 2.53 22.02
N HIS A 543 -2.52 1.57 22.92
CA HIS A 543 -3.54 1.43 23.96
C HIS A 543 -3.02 1.98 25.30
N HIS A 544 -3.67 3.01 25.83
CA HIS A 544 -3.27 3.63 27.08
C HIS A 544 -4.14 3.09 28.20
N VAL A 545 -3.54 2.33 29.09
CA VAL A 545 -4.21 1.65 30.20
C VAL A 545 -3.85 2.27 31.53
N ASN A 546 -4.73 2.16 32.51
CA ASN A 546 -4.43 2.50 33.89
C ASN A 546 -4.08 1.22 34.66
N ILE A 547 -2.98 1.25 35.40
CA ILE A 547 -2.47 0.11 36.18
C ILE A 547 -2.81 0.22 37.67
N ASN A 548 -3.38 1.33 38.13
CA ASN A 548 -3.71 1.53 39.53
C ASN A 548 -5.00 0.77 39.89
N PRO A 549 -4.97 -0.21 40.83
CA PRO A 549 -6.15 -0.98 41.22
C PRO A 549 -7.31 -0.10 41.74
N GLU A 550 -6.98 1.00 42.42
CA GLU A 550 -7.99 1.93 42.96
C GLU A 550 -8.82 2.60 41.86
N PHE A 551 -8.36 2.59 40.61
CA PHE A 551 -9.08 3.19 39.48
C PHE A 551 -10.43 2.49 39.23
N GLU A 552 -10.56 1.22 39.56
CA GLU A 552 -11.82 0.46 39.41
C GLU A 552 -12.98 1.04 40.22
N ARG A 553 -12.68 1.76 41.30
CA ARG A 553 -13.70 2.42 42.13
C ARG A 553 -14.38 3.60 41.45
N HIS A 554 -13.80 4.12 40.37
CA HIS A 554 -14.24 5.32 39.67
C HIS A 554 -15.10 5.03 38.44
N TYR A 555 -15.17 3.79 37.95
CA TYR A 555 -15.96 3.46 36.78
C TYR A 555 -16.97 2.34 37.01
N ILE A 556 -17.90 2.24 36.08
CA ILE A 556 -18.87 1.15 35.96
C ILE A 556 -18.63 0.44 34.63
N ALA A 557 -18.55 -0.90 34.67
CA ALA A 557 -18.42 -1.73 33.49
C ALA A 557 -19.80 -2.01 32.89
N GLY A 558 -19.92 -1.78 31.58
CA GLY A 558 -21.15 -1.94 30.79
C GLY A 558 -21.14 -3.20 29.91
N GLY A 559 -21.67 -3.08 28.69
CA GLY A 559 -21.73 -4.16 27.71
C GLY A 559 -20.37 -4.60 27.19
N GLN A 560 -20.29 -5.85 26.71
CA GLN A 560 -19.09 -6.41 26.10
C GLN A 560 -18.78 -5.70 24.77
N VAL A 561 -17.51 -5.37 24.55
CA VAL A 561 -17.02 -4.82 23.27
C VAL A 561 -16.64 -5.98 22.35
N VAL A 562 -17.13 -5.93 21.11
CA VAL A 562 -16.77 -6.88 20.05
C VAL A 562 -15.97 -6.11 18.99
N LEU A 563 -14.76 -6.57 18.68
CA LEU A 563 -13.92 -6.03 17.63
C LEU A 563 -13.78 -7.06 16.50
N GLU A 564 -13.73 -6.58 15.27
CA GLU A 564 -13.57 -7.44 14.08
C GLU A 564 -12.14 -8.05 13.96
N LYS A 565 -11.18 -7.49 14.71
CA LYS A 565 -9.79 -7.94 14.72
C LYS A 565 -9.49 -8.69 16.00
N SER A 566 -8.75 -9.79 15.88
CA SER A 566 -8.09 -10.48 17.00
C SER A 566 -6.73 -9.84 17.26
N PHE A 567 -6.35 -9.76 18.52
CA PHE A 567 -5.05 -9.27 18.98
C PHE A 567 -4.32 -10.42 19.67
N GLU A 568 -2.99 -10.43 19.57
CA GLU A 568 -2.17 -11.56 20.03
C GLU A 568 -2.11 -11.61 21.58
N ASP A 569 -1.87 -10.46 22.19
CA ASP A 569 -1.61 -10.35 23.63
C ASP A 569 -2.82 -9.89 24.45
N TRP A 570 -3.92 -9.46 23.84
CA TRP A 570 -5.06 -8.96 24.58
C TRP A 570 -6.41 -9.14 23.87
N GLU A 571 -7.46 -9.16 24.66
CA GLU A 571 -8.85 -9.26 24.19
C GLU A 571 -9.66 -8.05 24.70
N PRO A 572 -10.63 -7.53 23.90
CA PRO A 572 -11.54 -6.48 24.36
C PRO A 572 -12.45 -6.99 25.47
N GLY A 573 -12.59 -6.20 26.50
CA GLY A 573 -13.48 -6.44 27.62
C GLY A 573 -14.77 -5.62 27.52
N ARG A 574 -15.23 -5.08 28.63
CA ARG A 574 -16.50 -4.31 28.73
C ARG A 574 -16.25 -2.83 28.53
N VAL A 575 -17.26 -2.10 28.08
CA VAL A 575 -17.22 -0.63 28.06
C VAL A 575 -17.10 -0.11 29.47
N ILE A 576 -16.28 0.91 29.71
CA ILE A 576 -16.13 1.58 31.01
C ILE A 576 -16.66 3.01 30.95
N SER A 577 -17.44 3.37 31.98
CA SER A 577 -18.07 4.69 32.10
C SER A 577 -17.88 5.27 33.49
N CYS A 578 -17.81 6.59 33.59
CA CYS A 578 -17.70 7.31 34.86
C CYS A 578 -18.84 6.91 35.81
N LYS A 579 -18.50 6.47 37.01
CA LYS A 579 -19.48 6.08 38.03
C LYS A 579 -20.36 7.26 38.49
N ASN A 580 -19.82 8.49 38.42
CA ASN A 580 -20.51 9.68 38.88
C ASN A 580 -21.47 10.27 37.83
N CYS A 581 -21.12 10.30 36.54
CA CYS A 581 -21.90 10.97 35.51
C CYS A 581 -22.24 10.12 34.28
N GLY A 582 -21.81 8.85 34.23
CA GLY A 582 -22.07 7.95 33.11
C GLY A 582 -21.26 8.22 31.83
N LYS A 583 -20.36 9.21 31.82
CA LYS A 583 -19.52 9.49 30.65
C LYS A 583 -18.66 8.28 30.28
N GLU A 584 -18.75 7.82 29.04
CA GLU A 584 -17.90 6.75 28.54
C GLU A 584 -16.42 7.16 28.56
N TRP A 585 -15.57 6.32 29.16
CA TRP A 585 -14.13 6.54 29.30
C TRP A 585 -13.29 5.66 28.40
N GLY A 586 -13.81 4.51 27.95
CA GLY A 586 -13.09 3.56 27.12
C GLY A 586 -13.62 2.14 27.25
N MET A 587 -12.73 1.19 27.35
CA MET A 587 -13.07 -0.23 27.53
C MET A 587 -12.03 -0.94 28.41
N GLU A 588 -12.41 -2.06 28.98
CA GLU A 588 -11.46 -2.99 29.59
C GLU A 588 -10.65 -3.70 28.51
N ILE A 589 -9.39 -3.99 28.79
CA ILE A 589 -8.50 -4.87 28.01
C ILE A 589 -8.13 -6.04 28.91
N LYS A 590 -8.36 -7.27 28.44
CA LYS A 590 -7.87 -8.49 29.10
C LYS A 590 -6.52 -8.87 28.52
N PHE A 591 -5.45 -8.56 29.23
CA PHE A 591 -4.09 -8.82 28.79
C PHE A 591 -3.68 -10.26 29.15
N LYS A 592 -3.23 -11.03 28.15
CA LYS A 592 -2.84 -12.46 28.24
C LYS A 592 -3.87 -13.35 28.97
N LYS A 593 -5.15 -12.93 28.99
CA LYS A 593 -6.26 -13.56 29.74
C LYS A 593 -6.08 -13.60 31.26
N VAL A 594 -5.07 -12.96 31.79
CA VAL A 594 -4.70 -12.98 33.22
C VAL A 594 -5.13 -11.70 33.93
N VAL A 595 -4.89 -10.51 33.32
CA VAL A 595 -5.15 -9.21 33.96
C VAL A 595 -6.14 -8.42 33.13
N THR A 596 -7.10 -7.77 33.82
CA THR A 596 -8.02 -6.81 33.20
C THR A 596 -7.57 -5.39 33.51
N LEU A 597 -7.32 -4.60 32.49
CA LEU A 597 -6.84 -3.23 32.60
C LEU A 597 -7.82 -2.26 31.90
N PRO A 598 -8.18 -1.13 32.55
CA PRO A 598 -9.01 -0.11 31.90
C PRO A 598 -8.20 0.69 30.86
N CYS A 599 -8.59 0.58 29.59
CA CYS A 599 -8.02 1.33 28.48
C CYS A 599 -8.81 2.63 28.24
N LEU A 600 -8.12 3.77 28.28
CA LEU A 600 -8.72 5.08 28.38
C LEU A 600 -8.78 5.84 27.03
N LYS A 601 -9.92 6.45 26.74
CA LYS A 601 -10.09 7.41 25.65
C LYS A 601 -9.76 8.82 26.15
N ILE A 602 -8.60 9.35 25.80
CA ILE A 602 -8.11 10.65 26.30
C ILE A 602 -9.12 11.80 26.16
N LYS A 603 -9.93 11.81 25.09
CA LYS A 603 -10.97 12.81 24.85
C LYS A 603 -12.05 12.88 25.93
N SER A 604 -12.16 11.84 26.76
CA SER A 604 -13.12 11.75 27.87
C SER A 604 -12.60 12.37 29.17
N PHE A 605 -11.36 12.84 29.17
CA PHE A 605 -10.70 13.42 30.34
C PHE A 605 -10.25 14.86 30.11
N SER A 606 -10.12 15.59 31.20
CA SER A 606 -9.34 16.82 31.29
C SER A 606 -8.08 16.57 32.13
N MET A 607 -7.01 17.17 31.73
CA MET A 607 -5.69 17.03 32.33
C MET A 607 -5.34 18.31 33.10
N LYS A 608 -4.97 18.17 34.37
CA LYS A 608 -4.48 19.25 35.21
C LYS A 608 -2.97 19.10 35.38
N THR A 609 -2.24 20.15 35.07
CA THR A 609 -0.78 20.22 35.15
C THR A 609 -0.37 21.47 35.90
N PRO A 610 0.91 21.65 36.33
CA PRO A 610 1.39 22.92 36.89
C PRO A 610 1.16 24.12 35.97
N GLY A 611 1.10 23.93 34.66
CA GLY A 611 0.81 24.99 33.68
C GLY A 611 -0.66 25.30 33.48
N GLY A 612 -1.57 24.60 34.18
CA GLY A 612 -3.01 24.80 34.09
C GLY A 612 -3.81 23.57 33.65
N LYS A 613 -5.07 23.80 33.30
CA LYS A 613 -5.99 22.75 32.86
C LYS A 613 -6.06 22.70 31.34
N SER A 614 -5.95 21.50 30.76
CA SER A 614 -6.08 21.25 29.32
C SER A 614 -7.03 20.11 29.02
N THR A 615 -7.57 20.07 27.79
CA THR A 615 -8.46 19.01 27.32
C THR A 615 -7.90 18.41 26.03
N PRO A 616 -6.94 17.50 26.11
CA PRO A 616 -6.33 16.90 24.92
C PRO A 616 -7.36 16.08 24.13
N ARG A 617 -7.26 16.12 22.80
CA ARG A 617 -8.15 15.35 21.91
C ARG A 617 -7.57 14.01 21.53
N GLN A 618 -6.26 13.91 21.54
CA GLN A 618 -5.50 12.69 21.18
C GLN A 618 -4.34 12.49 22.16
N TRP A 619 -3.89 11.27 22.36
CA TRP A 619 -2.78 10.93 23.22
C TRP A 619 -1.44 11.56 22.79
N LYS A 620 -1.29 11.86 21.50
CA LYS A 620 -0.13 12.62 21.02
C LYS A 620 -0.05 14.06 21.53
N ASP A 621 -1.17 14.62 22.02
CA ASP A 621 -1.28 16.00 22.48
C ASP A 621 -0.93 16.16 23.97
N VAL A 622 -0.73 15.07 24.72
CA VAL A 622 -0.34 15.14 26.13
C VAL A 622 1.10 15.62 26.29
N GLU A 623 1.35 16.36 27.35
CA GLU A 623 2.64 17.05 27.61
C GLU A 623 3.51 16.33 28.65
N PHE A 624 3.35 15.03 28.76
CA PHE A 624 4.19 14.13 29.57
C PHE A 624 4.38 12.80 28.85
N GLN A 625 5.40 12.05 29.24
CA GLN A 625 5.70 10.75 28.66
C GLN A 625 4.97 9.64 29.42
N VAL A 626 4.17 8.84 28.71
CA VAL A 626 3.56 7.62 29.25
C VAL A 626 4.55 6.47 29.04
N LYS A 627 4.87 5.72 30.10
CA LYS A 627 5.77 4.56 30.06
C LYS A 627 5.11 3.42 29.27
N GLU A 628 5.93 2.56 28.66
CA GLU A 628 5.45 1.28 28.13
C GLU A 628 5.02 0.37 29.30
N PHE A 629 4.07 -0.51 29.01
CA PHE A 629 3.58 -1.48 29.99
C PHE A 629 4.57 -2.64 30.08
N ASP A 630 5.11 -2.86 31.27
CA ASP A 630 5.91 -4.02 31.61
C ASP A 630 5.10 -4.92 32.56
N PHE A 631 4.74 -6.14 32.11
CA PHE A 631 3.87 -7.02 32.87
C PHE A 631 4.48 -7.43 34.23
N LEU A 632 5.77 -7.69 34.27
CA LEU A 632 6.45 -8.10 35.50
C LEU A 632 6.63 -6.94 36.48
N GLU A 633 7.08 -5.77 35.97
CA GLU A 633 7.30 -4.59 36.80
C GLU A 633 5.96 -3.99 37.28
N ASP A 634 5.01 -3.80 36.37
CA ASP A 634 3.78 -3.07 36.66
C ASP A 634 2.74 -3.91 37.43
N MET A 635 2.80 -5.27 37.33
CA MET A 635 1.88 -6.17 38.01
C MET A 635 2.47 -6.84 39.26
N SER A 636 3.72 -6.60 39.57
CA SER A 636 4.38 -7.15 40.77
C SER A 636 3.60 -6.87 42.06
N SER A 637 3.05 -5.67 42.21
CA SER A 637 2.21 -5.31 43.36
C SER A 637 0.86 -6.05 43.44
N HIS A 638 0.33 -6.51 42.32
CA HIS A 638 -0.94 -7.27 42.27
C HIS A 638 -0.77 -8.73 42.68
N PHE A 639 0.45 -9.26 42.67
CA PHE A 639 0.75 -10.66 43.02
C PHE A 639 1.28 -10.80 44.46
N HIS A 640 1.60 -9.70 45.14
CA HIS A 640 2.02 -9.75 46.55
C HIS A 640 0.89 -10.12 47.52
N ASP A 641 -0.38 -9.95 47.12
CA ASP A 641 -1.55 -10.33 47.93
C ASP A 641 -2.06 -11.78 47.65
N LEU A 642 -1.43 -12.47 46.71
CA LEU A 642 -1.63 -13.89 46.55
C LEU A 642 -0.65 -14.60 47.51
N ASP A 643 -1.04 -14.74 48.77
CA ASP A 643 -0.39 -15.64 49.72
C ASP A 643 -0.28 -17.01 49.04
N LEU A 644 0.96 -17.45 48.87
CA LEU A 644 1.31 -18.81 48.51
C LEU A 644 1.06 -19.67 49.73
N ASP A 645 -0.20 -19.88 50.11
CA ASP A 645 -0.58 -20.94 51.00
C ASP A 645 -0.79 -22.20 50.17
N GLU A 646 0.27 -23.05 50.20
CA GLU A 646 0.42 -24.46 49.83
C GLU A 646 0.09 -24.90 48.39
#